data_f5ad9dce1cafe7daf9b99357d7686ad7
#
_entry.id   f5ad9dce1cafe7daf9b99357d7686ad7
#
_cell.length_a   1.000
_cell.length_b   1.000
_cell.length_c   1.000
_cell.angle_alpha   90.00
_cell.angle_beta   90.00
_cell.angle_gamma   90.00
#
_symmetry.space_group_name_H-M   'P 1'
#
loop_
_entity.id
_entity.type
_entity.pdbx_description
1 polymer ?
#
loop_
_entity_poly.entity_id
_entity_poly.type
_entity_poly.pdbx_seq_one_letter_code
_entity_poly.pdbx_strand_id
1 'polypeptide(L)'
;MTIQYKKTLLASAIVMSLTGFNVYAANGSHVTESQMFNVNRGEMESMLTETEPVSVTVSESIDMSMESFTEETNSGIMDRSIQGMTNSSSVGDASMYLAPSDNEEIAKAVGQKLTSIDFSGVPEEVKAQLLPLVTEKIGDSISMESIHKDIAALGGTGVFSQISPMFKAVPEGMDLTFVMVSNPIIHKVDFEGNTVFSNAELESIMQIPSDSVLNFALVSQHVKEIENLYLQQGYILVSINDITVTEDGTLRVKIAEGNVEDIQLIGNEKTKDKVILRELRLKKGKPFNKYLASRSIERLYNLGFFEDVNMRLLPSDVNDHNVIVEIDVIEQKTGVVTVGAGYSHSDGMVGILELGENNFRGTGDKVNLHWEFGGSSKGKNYELSYTHPYINDNGDSLGVSVFDRRYSYDDYDSDGHTIAEYDKRKKGFNISWGHVSGEYRTHRFDFQTVRESYDNRNGFKPGSVMLKYLKDNNIADYTQSDWYKKIMENFGRTNSFTYTHVFDNRDNYYNATKGRRLSFSAEVGGHGLGGNYDYYKFTAEGRFYRALSNGHVLALRVMAGYVNGNISYNNLFDLGGSDSLRGYEDDQFKGRKMYEATLEYRVPVSKKVEAVLFTDVGSAWDIQEGKMPWYKDDNSIHASVGVGLRLQTPIGPVRLDYGHGDRNKFHFSFGAQF
;
A
#
# COMPACT_ATOMS: atom_id res chain seq x y z
N MET A 1 11.59 30.76 -40.33
CA MET A 1 12.82 30.25 -39.66
C MET A 1 12.57 29.78 -38.23
N THR A 2 11.64 30.35 -37.48
CA THR A 2 11.37 30.08 -36.05
C THR A 2 10.72 28.70 -35.77
N ILE A 3 9.95 28.16 -36.73
CA ILE A 3 9.24 26.86 -36.53
C ILE A 3 10.19 25.66 -36.71
N GLN A 4 11.20 25.78 -37.55
CA GLN A 4 12.17 24.70 -37.77
C GLN A 4 13.15 24.55 -36.59
N TYR A 5 13.51 25.67 -35.92
CA TYR A 5 14.36 25.65 -34.71
C TYR A 5 13.66 24.97 -33.52
N LYS A 6 12.34 25.22 -33.33
CA LYS A 6 11.56 24.57 -32.25
C LYS A 6 11.42 23.07 -32.47
N LYS A 7 11.30 22.60 -33.71
CA LYS A 7 11.23 21.15 -34.02
C LYS A 7 12.58 20.45 -33.80
N THR A 8 13.69 21.14 -34.07
CA THR A 8 15.04 20.55 -33.85
C THR A 8 15.38 20.48 -32.37
N LEU A 9 15.00 21.47 -31.56
CA LEU A 9 15.15 21.43 -30.11
C LEU A 9 14.26 20.36 -29.43
N LEU A 10 13.04 20.20 -29.91
CA LEU A 10 12.16 19.14 -29.42
C LEU A 10 12.71 17.74 -29.76
N ALA A 11 13.25 17.56 -30.95
CA ALA A 11 13.90 16.32 -31.37
C ALA A 11 15.18 16.04 -30.56
N SER A 12 15.97 17.08 -30.23
CA SER A 12 17.19 16.96 -29.42
C SER A 12 16.87 16.61 -27.97
N ALA A 13 15.81 17.19 -27.37
CA ALA A 13 15.36 16.84 -26.02
C ALA A 13 14.84 15.40 -25.94
N ILE A 14 14.11 14.94 -26.95
CA ILE A 14 13.63 13.57 -27.04
C ILE A 14 14.79 12.58 -27.25
N VAL A 15 15.79 12.93 -28.07
CA VAL A 15 16.98 12.09 -28.29
C VAL A 15 17.87 12.03 -27.04
N MET A 16 18.00 13.11 -26.28
CA MET A 16 18.75 13.10 -25.01
C MET A 16 18.05 12.28 -23.93
N SER A 17 16.71 12.28 -23.87
CA SER A 17 15.97 11.44 -22.94
C SER A 17 16.05 9.94 -23.29
N LEU A 18 16.21 9.60 -24.57
CA LEU A 18 16.42 8.22 -25.03
C LEU A 18 17.86 7.73 -24.81
N THR A 19 18.83 8.63 -24.56
CA THR A 19 20.23 8.28 -24.28
C THR A 19 20.61 8.25 -22.80
N GLY A 20 19.62 8.27 -21.88
CA GLY A 20 19.84 8.12 -20.43
C GLY A 20 20.30 9.39 -19.71
N PHE A 21 20.22 10.56 -20.35
CA PHE A 21 20.42 11.84 -19.67
C PHE A 21 19.11 12.38 -19.11
N ASN A 22 19.09 12.63 -17.81
CA ASN A 22 17.94 13.23 -17.13
C ASN A 22 17.83 14.71 -17.52
N VAL A 23 16.77 15.09 -18.22
CA VAL A 23 16.47 16.48 -18.56
C VAL A 23 15.34 16.98 -17.67
N TYR A 24 15.63 17.94 -16.81
CA TYR A 24 14.63 18.61 -15.98
C TYR A 24 14.32 19.98 -16.57
N ALA A 25 13.05 20.31 -16.69
CA ALA A 25 12.63 21.68 -16.93
C ALA A 25 12.48 22.37 -15.56
N ALA A 26 13.37 23.32 -15.27
CA ALA A 26 13.24 24.15 -14.09
C ALA A 26 12.20 25.24 -14.37
N ASN A 27 10.93 24.94 -14.13
CA ASN A 27 9.93 25.98 -13.95
C ASN A 27 9.93 26.38 -12.47
N GLY A 28 9.94 27.69 -12.20
CA GLY A 28 9.99 28.25 -10.84
C GLY A 28 8.76 27.96 -9.97
N SER A 29 7.87 27.09 -10.40
CA SER A 29 6.78 26.58 -9.60
C SER A 29 7.31 25.65 -8.52
N HIS A 30 6.88 25.88 -7.31
CA HIS A 30 7.22 25.11 -6.11
C HIS A 30 7.12 23.60 -6.35
N VAL A 31 8.25 22.96 -6.63
CA VAL A 31 8.37 21.52 -6.45
C VAL A 31 8.39 21.29 -4.94
N THR A 32 7.30 20.85 -4.40
CA THR A 32 7.26 20.40 -2.99
C THR A 32 8.21 19.22 -2.87
N GLU A 33 8.99 19.17 -1.80
CA GLU A 33 10.03 18.18 -1.47
C GLU A 33 9.61 16.70 -1.63
N SER A 34 8.32 16.43 -1.82
CA SER A 34 7.76 15.09 -2.02
C SER A 34 7.88 14.55 -3.46
N GLN A 35 8.43 15.32 -4.40
CA GLN A 35 8.49 14.94 -5.83
C GLN A 35 9.91 14.62 -6.33
N MET A 36 10.90 14.51 -5.45
CA MET A 36 12.23 14.07 -5.86
C MET A 36 12.28 12.54 -5.98
N PHE A 37 12.48 12.08 -7.17
CA PHE A 37 12.55 10.67 -7.52
C PHE A 37 13.90 10.07 -7.14
N ASN A 38 13.90 9.00 -6.36
CA ASN A 38 15.04 8.12 -6.20
C ASN A 38 14.98 7.04 -7.30
N VAL A 39 15.75 7.19 -8.35
CA VAL A 39 15.99 6.11 -9.31
C VAL A 39 17.24 5.37 -8.85
N ASN A 40 17.08 4.14 -8.48
CA ASN A 40 18.18 3.27 -8.07
C ASN A 40 18.94 2.77 -9.32
N ARG A 41 20.27 2.61 -9.21
CA ARG A 41 21.12 2.09 -10.29
C ARG A 41 20.70 0.69 -10.75
N GLY A 42 20.20 -0.15 -9.85
CA GLY A 42 19.66 -1.48 -10.18
C GLY A 42 18.46 -1.43 -11.12
N GLU A 43 17.53 -0.47 -10.91
CA GLU A 43 16.40 -0.24 -11.82
C GLU A 43 16.88 0.25 -13.20
N MET A 44 17.97 1.01 -13.25
CA MET A 44 18.54 1.50 -14.50
C MET A 44 19.25 0.39 -15.29
N GLU A 45 19.92 -0.54 -14.64
CA GLU A 45 20.57 -1.69 -15.29
C GLU A 45 19.54 -2.73 -15.76
N SER A 46 18.46 -2.97 -15.01
CA SER A 46 17.35 -3.85 -15.43
C SER A 46 16.52 -3.28 -16.58
N MET A 47 16.50 -1.96 -16.74
CA MET A 47 15.80 -1.26 -17.85
C MET A 47 16.62 -1.22 -19.15
N LEU A 48 17.93 -1.43 -19.08
CA LEU A 48 18.83 -1.47 -20.24
C LEU A 48 18.95 -2.87 -20.88
N THR A 49 18.55 -3.90 -20.17
CA THR A 49 18.37 -5.25 -20.74
C THR A 49 16.90 -5.40 -21.14
N GLU A 50 16.64 -5.69 -22.41
CA GLU A 50 15.32 -6.02 -22.96
C GLU A 50 14.77 -7.34 -22.34
N THR A 51 14.59 -7.38 -21.03
CA THR A 51 13.78 -8.38 -20.38
C THR A 51 12.49 -7.71 -19.96
N GLU A 52 11.36 -8.29 -20.34
CA GLU A 52 10.05 -7.89 -19.85
C GLU A 52 10.14 -7.60 -18.34
N PRO A 53 9.42 -6.59 -17.81
CA PRO A 53 9.35 -6.40 -16.38
C PRO A 53 8.85 -7.72 -15.80
N VAL A 54 9.74 -8.44 -15.15
CA VAL A 54 9.37 -9.56 -14.30
C VAL A 54 8.49 -8.91 -13.23
N SER A 55 7.20 -8.95 -13.45
CA SER A 55 6.26 -8.89 -12.34
C SER A 55 6.54 -10.17 -11.56
N VAL A 56 7.57 -10.16 -10.74
CA VAL A 56 7.71 -11.15 -9.68
C VAL A 56 6.48 -10.93 -8.82
N THR A 57 5.47 -11.72 -9.07
CA THR A 57 4.33 -11.82 -8.18
C THR A 57 4.92 -12.42 -6.91
N VAL A 58 5.18 -11.56 -5.93
CA VAL A 58 5.63 -11.93 -4.58
C VAL A 58 4.73 -13.05 -4.01
N SER A 59 3.50 -13.18 -4.51
CA SER A 59 2.59 -14.28 -4.25
C SER A 59 3.08 -15.64 -4.76
N GLU A 60 3.69 -15.73 -5.94
CA GLU A 60 4.12 -17.03 -6.51
C GLU A 60 5.31 -17.62 -5.78
N SER A 61 6.27 -16.81 -5.32
CA SER A 61 7.43 -17.33 -4.56
C SER A 61 7.05 -17.80 -3.16
N ILE A 62 6.06 -17.15 -2.53
CA ILE A 62 5.53 -17.58 -1.23
C ILE A 62 4.62 -18.80 -1.39
N ASP A 63 3.76 -18.82 -2.41
CA ASP A 63 2.85 -19.93 -2.65
C ASP A 63 3.60 -21.23 -2.98
N MET A 64 4.65 -21.18 -3.80
CA MET A 64 5.46 -22.38 -4.12
C MET A 64 6.24 -22.92 -2.90
N SER A 65 6.80 -22.03 -2.06
CA SER A 65 7.49 -22.48 -0.84
C SER A 65 6.54 -22.99 0.25
N MET A 66 5.31 -22.44 0.28
CA MET A 66 4.28 -22.86 1.23
C MET A 66 3.52 -24.11 0.78
N GLU A 67 3.30 -24.32 -0.52
CA GLU A 67 2.74 -25.58 -1.03
C GLU A 67 3.65 -26.77 -0.70
N SER A 68 4.97 -26.63 -0.90
CA SER A 68 5.92 -27.67 -0.52
C SER A 68 5.98 -27.89 1.00
N PHE A 69 5.86 -26.82 1.79
CA PHE A 69 5.84 -26.92 3.25
C PHE A 69 4.53 -27.55 3.76
N THR A 70 3.36 -27.19 3.16
CA THR A 70 2.08 -27.80 3.55
C THR A 70 1.98 -29.27 3.17
N GLU A 71 2.57 -29.70 2.05
CA GLU A 71 2.59 -31.12 1.68
C GLU A 71 3.56 -31.93 2.56
N GLU A 72 4.78 -31.45 2.82
CA GLU A 72 5.75 -32.15 3.66
C GLU A 72 5.38 -32.14 5.14
N THR A 73 4.84 -31.04 5.68
CA THR A 73 4.43 -30.98 7.10
C THR A 73 3.10 -31.68 7.35
N ASN A 74 2.13 -31.62 6.43
CA ASN A 74 0.91 -32.41 6.56
C ASN A 74 1.18 -33.91 6.51
N SER A 75 2.14 -34.38 5.70
CA SER A 75 2.51 -35.81 5.70
C SER A 75 3.26 -36.23 6.96
N GLY A 76 4.04 -35.36 7.59
CA GLY A 76 4.82 -35.65 8.79
C GLY A 76 4.11 -35.41 10.11
N ILE A 77 3.20 -34.46 10.17
CA ILE A 77 2.43 -34.09 11.38
C ILE A 77 1.16 -34.93 11.52
N MET A 78 0.51 -35.32 10.41
CA MET A 78 -0.67 -36.18 10.44
C MET A 78 -0.38 -37.60 10.91
N ASP A 79 0.88 -38.09 10.84
CA ASP A 79 1.16 -39.50 11.11
C ASP A 79 1.40 -39.84 12.59
N ARG A 80 1.39 -38.87 13.52
CA ARG A 80 1.74 -39.13 14.92
C ARG A 80 0.66 -38.91 15.98
N SER A 81 -0.46 -38.26 15.72
CA SER A 81 -1.43 -37.94 16.78
C SER A 81 -2.86 -38.37 16.53
N ILE A 82 -3.21 -38.83 15.34
CA ILE A 82 -4.56 -39.37 15.08
C ILE A 82 -4.48 -40.68 14.32
N GLN A 83 -3.85 -41.67 14.92
CA GLN A 83 -4.17 -43.04 14.57
C GLN A 83 -5.59 -43.33 15.09
N GLY A 84 -6.57 -42.96 14.31
CA GLY A 84 -7.90 -43.47 14.54
C GLY A 84 -9.11 -42.68 14.07
N MET A 85 -9.12 -41.33 13.98
CA MET A 85 -10.44 -40.65 13.91
C MET A 85 -10.63 -39.51 12.91
N THR A 86 -9.68 -39.12 12.05
CA THR A 86 -9.87 -37.96 11.16
C THR A 86 -9.71 -38.19 9.67
N ASN A 87 -9.47 -39.39 9.19
CA ASN A 87 -9.61 -39.67 7.77
C ASN A 87 -11.08 -39.84 7.41
N SER A 88 -11.66 -38.95 6.63
CA SER A 88 -13.02 -39.06 6.09
C SER A 88 -13.25 -40.31 5.24
N SER A 89 -12.22 -41.11 4.94
CA SER A 89 -12.28 -42.43 4.35
C SER A 89 -12.44 -43.56 5.40
N SER A 90 -12.26 -43.28 6.71
CA SER A 90 -12.29 -44.28 7.76
C SER A 90 -13.62 -44.40 8.52
N VAL A 91 -14.48 -43.39 8.47
CA VAL A 91 -15.84 -43.43 9.11
C VAL A 91 -16.74 -44.52 8.50
N GLY A 92 -16.37 -45.06 7.36
CA GLY A 92 -17.07 -46.20 6.70
C GLY A 92 -16.31 -47.52 6.76
N ASP A 93 -15.23 -47.66 7.54
CA ASP A 93 -14.52 -48.90 7.69
C ASP A 93 -15.10 -49.74 8.86
N ALA A 94 -15.66 -50.89 8.56
CA ALA A 94 -16.25 -51.80 9.55
C ALA A 94 -15.26 -52.19 10.65
N SER A 95 -13.95 -52.25 10.35
CA SER A 95 -12.93 -52.63 11.32
C SER A 95 -12.82 -51.70 12.52
N MET A 96 -13.28 -50.46 12.39
CA MET A 96 -13.28 -49.45 13.46
C MET A 96 -14.34 -49.73 14.54
N TYR A 97 -15.40 -50.44 14.19
CA TYR A 97 -16.56 -50.66 15.05
C TYR A 97 -16.61 -52.08 15.63
N LEU A 98 -15.82 -52.99 15.06
CA LEU A 98 -15.78 -54.40 15.44
C LEU A 98 -14.80 -54.65 16.59
N ALA A 99 -15.21 -55.47 17.56
CA ALA A 99 -14.28 -56.05 18.50
C ALA A 99 -13.41 -57.14 17.81
N PRO A 100 -12.20 -57.43 18.29
CA PRO A 100 -11.31 -58.43 17.68
C PRO A 100 -11.96 -59.83 17.54
N SER A 101 -12.89 -60.20 18.42
CA SER A 101 -13.63 -61.44 18.39
C SER A 101 -14.77 -61.51 17.37
N ASP A 102 -15.25 -60.34 16.89
CA ASP A 102 -16.47 -60.28 16.08
C ASP A 102 -16.25 -60.91 14.68
N ASN A 103 -15.08 -60.78 14.11
CA ASN A 103 -14.74 -61.44 12.84
C ASN A 103 -14.80 -62.98 12.92
N GLU A 104 -14.47 -63.58 14.09
CA GLU A 104 -14.60 -65.03 14.30
C GLU A 104 -16.07 -65.42 14.39
N GLU A 105 -16.92 -64.63 15.03
CA GLU A 105 -18.35 -64.85 15.14
C GLU A 105 -19.04 -64.77 13.77
N ILE A 106 -18.68 -63.73 12.95
CA ILE A 106 -19.17 -63.62 11.58
C ILE A 106 -18.77 -64.87 10.76
N ALA A 107 -17.49 -65.28 10.85
CA ALA A 107 -16.99 -66.46 10.12
C ALA A 107 -17.73 -67.73 10.40
N LYS A 108 -18.20 -67.95 11.64
CA LYS A 108 -19.02 -69.10 12.02
C LYS A 108 -20.44 -69.06 11.43
N ALA A 109 -20.95 -67.87 11.15
CA ALA A 109 -22.31 -67.69 10.62
C ALA A 109 -22.33 -67.66 9.07
N VAL A 110 -21.20 -67.48 8.39
CA VAL A 110 -21.10 -67.41 6.92
C VAL A 110 -21.72 -68.64 6.27
N GLY A 111 -22.54 -68.42 5.25
CA GLY A 111 -23.24 -69.48 4.50
C GLY A 111 -24.56 -69.97 5.13
N GLN A 112 -24.86 -69.56 6.35
CA GLN A 112 -26.17 -69.89 6.99
C GLN A 112 -27.23 -68.90 6.45
N LYS A 113 -28.53 -69.39 6.54
CA LYS A 113 -29.65 -68.55 6.11
C LYS A 113 -30.04 -67.55 7.21
N LEU A 114 -30.24 -66.28 6.87
CA LEU A 114 -30.68 -65.27 7.78
C LEU A 114 -32.19 -65.35 8.04
N THR A 115 -32.61 -65.42 9.30
CA THR A 115 -34.01 -65.57 9.70
C THR A 115 -34.62 -64.31 10.30
N SER A 116 -33.83 -63.51 10.98
CA SER A 116 -34.26 -62.22 11.54
C SER A 116 -33.09 -61.26 11.66
N ILE A 117 -33.40 -59.95 11.68
CA ILE A 117 -32.45 -58.84 11.94
C ILE A 117 -33.06 -58.02 13.08
N ASP A 118 -32.31 -57.81 14.13
CA ASP A 118 -32.67 -56.92 15.24
C ASP A 118 -31.48 -56.05 15.67
N PHE A 119 -31.75 -54.99 16.44
CA PHE A 119 -30.78 -54.06 16.99
C PHE A 119 -30.91 -54.01 18.51
N SER A 120 -29.83 -54.15 19.24
CA SER A 120 -29.79 -54.07 20.70
C SER A 120 -28.94 -52.87 21.12
N GLY A 121 -29.29 -52.23 22.25
CA GLY A 121 -28.59 -51.06 22.77
C GLY A 121 -29.08 -49.70 22.22
N VAL A 122 -30.17 -49.73 21.43
CA VAL A 122 -30.81 -48.52 20.88
C VAL A 122 -32.31 -48.51 21.15
N PRO A 123 -32.96 -47.31 21.29
CA PRO A 123 -34.42 -47.18 21.42
C PRO A 123 -35.18 -47.75 20.21
N GLU A 124 -36.42 -48.16 20.37
CA GLU A 124 -37.27 -48.78 19.34
C GLU A 124 -37.49 -47.82 18.14
N GLU A 125 -37.58 -46.48 18.39
CA GLU A 125 -37.73 -45.43 17.37
C GLU A 125 -36.51 -45.36 16.47
N VAL A 126 -35.29 -45.58 16.99
CA VAL A 126 -34.02 -45.56 16.26
C VAL A 126 -33.87 -46.84 15.41
N LYS A 127 -34.33 -48.02 15.88
CA LYS A 127 -34.29 -49.26 15.11
C LYS A 127 -34.96 -49.14 13.75
N ALA A 128 -36.11 -48.48 13.70
CA ALA A 128 -36.83 -48.22 12.46
C ALA A 128 -36.04 -47.36 11.46
N GLN A 129 -35.13 -46.49 11.94
CA GLN A 129 -34.27 -45.67 11.10
C GLN A 129 -32.99 -46.38 10.66
N LEU A 130 -32.50 -47.35 11.42
CA LEU A 130 -31.30 -48.13 11.12
C LEU A 130 -31.59 -49.28 10.13
N LEU A 131 -32.75 -49.89 10.19
CA LEU A 131 -33.10 -51.04 9.34
C LEU A 131 -32.93 -50.77 7.84
N PRO A 132 -33.28 -49.60 7.27
CA PRO A 132 -33.04 -49.30 5.84
C PRO A 132 -31.57 -49.20 5.43
N LEU A 133 -30.65 -49.06 6.39
CA LEU A 133 -29.19 -48.97 6.14
C LEU A 133 -28.56 -50.34 5.96
N VAL A 134 -29.22 -51.40 6.42
CA VAL A 134 -28.76 -52.77 6.33
C VAL A 134 -29.10 -53.36 4.94
N THR A 135 -28.08 -53.91 4.30
CA THR A 135 -28.22 -54.50 2.94
C THR A 135 -28.63 -55.96 2.97
N GLU A 136 -28.30 -56.67 4.07
CA GLU A 136 -28.76 -58.05 4.28
C GLU A 136 -30.27 -58.14 4.37
N LYS A 137 -30.85 -59.20 3.78
CA LYS A 137 -32.31 -59.44 3.82
C LYS A 137 -32.62 -60.78 4.46
N ILE A 138 -33.73 -60.80 5.13
CA ILE A 138 -34.26 -62.06 5.68
C ILE A 138 -34.47 -63.09 4.55
N GLY A 139 -33.80 -64.22 4.68
CA GLY A 139 -33.81 -65.31 3.70
C GLY A 139 -32.51 -65.41 2.87
N ASP A 140 -31.64 -64.46 2.91
CA ASP A 140 -30.36 -64.48 2.22
C ASP A 140 -29.33 -65.31 2.98
N SER A 141 -28.23 -65.71 2.29
CA SER A 141 -27.12 -66.44 2.90
C SER A 141 -26.12 -65.38 3.44
N ILE A 142 -25.78 -65.46 4.71
CA ILE A 142 -24.87 -64.57 5.39
C ILE A 142 -23.51 -64.61 4.74
N SER A 143 -22.95 -63.43 4.41
CA SER A 143 -21.58 -63.27 3.90
C SER A 143 -20.76 -62.30 4.77
N MET A 144 -19.44 -62.53 4.84
CA MET A 144 -18.54 -61.66 5.58
C MET A 144 -18.59 -60.24 5.00
N GLU A 145 -18.63 -60.11 3.67
CA GLU A 145 -18.59 -58.83 2.96
C GLU A 145 -19.87 -58.02 3.23
N SER A 146 -21.07 -58.65 3.20
CA SER A 146 -22.31 -57.92 3.44
C SER A 146 -22.44 -57.47 4.89
N ILE A 147 -22.02 -58.29 5.86
CA ILE A 147 -22.01 -57.88 7.28
C ILE A 147 -21.06 -56.71 7.51
N HIS A 148 -19.85 -56.76 6.96
CA HIS A 148 -18.91 -55.62 7.05
C HIS A 148 -19.49 -54.36 6.38
N LYS A 149 -20.16 -54.49 5.24
CA LYS A 149 -20.82 -53.38 4.57
C LYS A 149 -21.95 -52.79 5.42
N ASP A 150 -22.74 -53.61 6.04
CA ASP A 150 -23.83 -53.19 6.94
C ASP A 150 -23.27 -52.49 8.19
N ILE A 151 -22.21 -53.01 8.81
CA ILE A 151 -21.53 -52.39 9.95
C ILE A 151 -20.93 -51.06 9.54
N ALA A 152 -20.29 -50.98 8.35
CA ALA A 152 -19.78 -49.74 7.84
C ALA A 152 -20.88 -48.68 7.58
N ALA A 153 -22.02 -49.09 7.05
CA ALA A 153 -23.18 -48.23 6.83
C ALA A 153 -23.80 -47.74 8.16
N LEU A 154 -23.96 -48.62 9.13
CA LEU A 154 -24.43 -48.26 10.48
C LEU A 154 -23.44 -47.33 11.19
N GLY A 155 -22.15 -47.65 11.14
CA GLY A 155 -21.07 -46.84 11.70
C GLY A 155 -20.96 -45.47 11.01
N GLY A 156 -21.25 -45.41 9.72
CA GLY A 156 -21.29 -44.15 8.95
C GLY A 156 -22.31 -43.12 9.44
N THR A 157 -23.26 -43.51 10.27
CA THR A 157 -24.14 -42.57 10.99
C THR A 157 -23.40 -41.68 11.99
N GLY A 158 -22.20 -42.10 12.44
CA GLY A 158 -21.30 -41.33 13.30
C GLY A 158 -21.69 -41.32 14.79
N VAL A 159 -22.78 -42.01 15.21
CA VAL A 159 -23.31 -41.93 16.58
C VAL A 159 -22.97 -43.18 17.44
N PHE A 160 -22.29 -44.17 16.88
CA PHE A 160 -21.92 -45.40 17.58
C PHE A 160 -20.39 -45.52 17.71
N SER A 161 -19.96 -46.01 18.90
CA SER A 161 -18.54 -46.29 19.17
C SER A 161 -18.20 -47.78 18.89
N GLN A 162 -19.19 -48.66 18.97
CA GLN A 162 -19.03 -50.11 18.71
C GLN A 162 -20.30 -50.68 18.12
N ILE A 163 -20.14 -51.61 17.16
CA ILE A 163 -21.24 -52.37 16.52
C ILE A 163 -20.77 -53.81 16.40
N SER A 164 -21.28 -54.68 17.26
CA SER A 164 -20.91 -56.10 17.28
C SER A 164 -22.07 -56.96 16.77
N PRO A 165 -21.88 -57.76 15.71
CA PRO A 165 -22.88 -58.66 15.23
C PRO A 165 -22.92 -59.91 16.12
N MET A 166 -24.08 -60.24 16.68
CA MET A 166 -24.34 -61.46 17.42
C MET A 166 -25.25 -62.39 16.63
N PHE A 167 -24.83 -63.63 16.47
CA PHE A 167 -25.57 -64.63 15.75
C PHE A 167 -26.14 -65.69 16.73
N LYS A 168 -27.42 -65.98 16.61
CA LYS A 168 -28.10 -67.00 17.38
C LYS A 168 -28.70 -68.07 16.45
N ALA A 169 -28.26 -69.34 16.64
CA ALA A 169 -28.78 -70.46 15.85
C ALA A 169 -30.23 -70.71 16.18
N VAL A 170 -31.08 -70.82 15.16
CA VAL A 170 -32.50 -71.23 15.25
C VAL A 170 -32.78 -72.38 14.27
N PRO A 171 -33.87 -73.15 14.41
CA PRO A 171 -34.12 -74.31 13.57
C PRO A 171 -34.14 -74.02 12.05
N GLU A 172 -34.44 -72.79 11.65
CA GLU A 172 -34.58 -72.36 10.24
C GLU A 172 -33.37 -71.57 9.68
N GLY A 173 -32.31 -71.29 10.51
CA GLY A 173 -31.14 -70.56 10.11
C GLY A 173 -30.45 -69.83 11.29
N MET A 174 -30.13 -68.56 11.10
CA MET A 174 -29.46 -67.67 12.09
C MET A 174 -30.24 -66.37 12.26
N ASP A 175 -30.49 -65.97 13.51
CA ASP A 175 -30.92 -64.64 13.86
C ASP A 175 -29.70 -63.77 14.04
N LEU A 176 -29.72 -62.59 13.43
CA LEU A 176 -28.66 -61.56 13.54
C LEU A 176 -29.17 -60.43 14.45
N THR A 177 -28.39 -60.11 15.47
CA THR A 177 -28.63 -58.94 16.31
C THR A 177 -27.37 -58.05 16.28
N PHE A 178 -27.45 -56.78 15.77
CA PHE A 178 -26.42 -55.83 15.94
C PHE A 178 -26.48 -55.25 17.36
N VAL A 179 -25.45 -55.49 18.15
CA VAL A 179 -25.28 -54.90 19.49
C VAL A 179 -24.54 -53.59 19.33
N MET A 180 -25.21 -52.50 19.64
CA MET A 180 -24.74 -51.18 19.38
C MET A 180 -24.42 -50.42 20.67
N VAL A 181 -23.26 -49.79 20.73
CA VAL A 181 -22.84 -48.91 21.83
C VAL A 181 -22.81 -47.48 21.29
N SER A 182 -23.68 -46.64 21.86
CA SER A 182 -23.75 -45.23 21.49
C SER A 182 -22.52 -44.46 22.00
N ASN A 183 -22.14 -43.43 21.26
CA ASN A 183 -21.16 -42.48 21.73
C ASN A 183 -21.61 -41.75 23.01
N PRO A 184 -20.68 -41.10 23.75
CA PRO A 184 -21.04 -40.33 24.94
C PRO A 184 -21.99 -39.16 24.59
N ILE A 185 -22.74 -38.73 25.60
CA ILE A 185 -23.61 -37.56 25.54
C ILE A 185 -22.74 -36.33 25.77
N ILE A 186 -22.88 -35.31 24.91
CA ILE A 186 -22.17 -34.05 25.00
C ILE A 186 -23.07 -32.99 25.63
N HIS A 187 -22.61 -32.40 26.73
CA HIS A 187 -23.28 -31.33 27.44
C HIS A 187 -22.76 -29.95 27.02
N LYS A 188 -21.48 -29.86 26.65
CA LYS A 188 -20.79 -28.60 26.31
C LYS A 188 -19.66 -28.82 25.30
N VAL A 189 -19.40 -27.84 24.48
CA VAL A 189 -18.18 -27.76 23.66
C VAL A 189 -17.22 -26.69 24.24
N ASP A 190 -15.94 -26.99 24.30
CA ASP A 190 -14.91 -26.10 24.78
C ASP A 190 -13.73 -26.09 23.80
N PHE A 191 -13.23 -24.86 23.46
CA PHE A 191 -12.11 -24.68 22.55
C PHE A 191 -10.89 -24.21 23.32
N GLU A 192 -9.75 -24.81 23.06
CA GLU A 192 -8.48 -24.47 23.68
C GLU A 192 -7.44 -24.13 22.59
N GLY A 193 -6.63 -23.07 22.82
CA GLY A 193 -5.52 -22.68 21.94
C GLY A 193 -5.90 -21.66 20.84
N ASN A 194 -7.19 -21.37 20.65
CA ASN A 194 -7.66 -20.36 19.73
C ASN A 194 -7.41 -18.95 20.26
N THR A 195 -6.70 -18.13 19.50
CA THR A 195 -6.44 -16.71 19.81
C THR A 195 -6.95 -15.76 18.71
N VAL A 196 -7.24 -16.30 17.53
CA VAL A 196 -7.74 -15.57 16.36
C VAL A 196 -9.25 -15.39 16.40
N PHE A 197 -9.97 -16.48 16.64
CA PHE A 197 -11.42 -16.48 16.75
C PHE A 197 -11.85 -16.75 18.20
N SER A 198 -12.94 -16.14 18.61
CA SER A 198 -13.54 -16.37 19.93
C SER A 198 -14.26 -17.73 20.01
N ASN A 199 -14.40 -18.29 21.21
CA ASN A 199 -15.16 -19.54 21.43
C ASN A 199 -16.57 -19.41 20.86
N ALA A 200 -17.26 -18.30 21.04
CA ALA A 200 -18.60 -18.07 20.52
C ALA A 200 -18.71 -18.14 18.99
N GLU A 201 -17.71 -17.65 18.27
CA GLU A 201 -17.64 -17.77 16.81
C GLU A 201 -17.45 -19.23 16.39
N LEU A 202 -16.55 -19.96 17.04
CA LEU A 202 -16.29 -21.38 16.76
C LEU A 202 -17.47 -22.27 17.12
N GLU A 203 -18.15 -22.02 18.26
CA GLU A 203 -19.38 -22.70 18.68
C GLU A 203 -20.49 -22.51 17.65
N SER A 204 -20.59 -21.32 17.04
CA SER A 204 -21.59 -21.05 16.01
C SER A 204 -21.42 -21.91 14.74
N ILE A 205 -20.21 -22.42 14.48
CA ILE A 205 -19.90 -23.33 13.38
C ILE A 205 -20.14 -24.78 13.84
N MET A 206 -19.66 -25.12 15.03
CA MET A 206 -19.74 -26.48 15.54
C MET A 206 -21.19 -26.96 15.72
N GLN A 207 -22.13 -26.09 16.09
CA GLN A 207 -23.59 -26.32 16.18
C GLN A 207 -24.02 -27.66 16.82
N ILE A 208 -23.30 -28.13 17.84
CA ILE A 208 -23.65 -29.35 18.58
C ILE A 208 -24.69 -28.99 19.64
N PRO A 209 -25.90 -29.58 19.59
CA PRO A 209 -26.90 -29.35 20.62
C PRO A 209 -26.41 -29.90 21.96
N SER A 210 -26.69 -29.16 23.05
CA SER A 210 -26.47 -29.69 24.40
C SER A 210 -27.32 -30.94 24.65
N ASP A 211 -26.80 -31.87 25.46
CA ASP A 211 -27.44 -33.12 25.81
C ASP A 211 -27.72 -34.05 24.61
N SER A 212 -26.90 -33.96 23.57
CA SER A 212 -26.98 -34.82 22.39
C SER A 212 -25.89 -35.89 22.38
N VAL A 213 -26.18 -37.04 21.74
CA VAL A 213 -25.16 -38.05 21.47
C VAL A 213 -24.13 -37.52 20.50
N LEU A 214 -22.85 -37.69 20.83
CA LEU A 214 -21.76 -37.26 19.97
C LEU A 214 -21.83 -37.90 18.58
N ASN A 215 -21.88 -37.09 17.55
CA ASN A 215 -21.80 -37.53 16.17
C ASN A 215 -20.43 -37.18 15.57
N PHE A 216 -19.53 -38.17 15.50
CA PHE A 216 -18.16 -37.97 14.97
C PHE A 216 -18.13 -37.55 13.51
N ALA A 217 -19.07 -38.00 12.67
CA ALA A 217 -19.11 -37.59 11.27
C ALA A 217 -19.42 -36.09 11.16
N LEU A 218 -20.38 -35.61 11.94
CA LEU A 218 -20.74 -34.20 11.99
C LEU A 218 -19.63 -33.33 12.60
N VAL A 219 -19.03 -33.81 13.71
CA VAL A 219 -17.86 -33.12 14.31
C VAL A 219 -16.72 -33.00 13.32
N SER A 220 -16.35 -34.06 12.60
CA SER A 220 -15.32 -34.02 11.55
C SER A 220 -15.61 -33.01 10.43
N GLN A 221 -16.89 -32.93 10.03
CA GLN A 221 -17.30 -31.93 9.04
C GLN A 221 -17.10 -30.50 9.56
N HIS A 222 -17.61 -30.21 10.76
CA HIS A 222 -17.52 -28.88 11.34
C HIS A 222 -16.07 -28.48 11.68
N VAL A 223 -15.21 -29.43 12.07
CA VAL A 223 -13.77 -29.21 12.24
C VAL A 223 -13.15 -28.73 10.93
N LYS A 224 -13.45 -29.39 9.80
CA LYS A 224 -12.99 -28.93 8.48
C LYS A 224 -13.54 -27.56 8.11
N GLU A 225 -14.76 -27.24 8.52
CA GLU A 225 -15.33 -25.89 8.30
C GLU A 225 -14.57 -24.84 9.12
N ILE A 226 -14.19 -25.15 10.36
CA ILE A 226 -13.34 -24.27 11.19
C ILE A 226 -11.95 -24.12 10.57
N GLU A 227 -11.29 -25.20 10.17
CA GLU A 227 -10.00 -25.14 9.49
C GLU A 227 -10.07 -24.28 8.21
N ASN A 228 -11.10 -24.47 7.40
CA ASN A 228 -11.32 -23.65 6.20
C ASN A 228 -11.53 -22.16 6.52
N LEU A 229 -12.19 -21.82 7.62
CA LEU A 229 -12.33 -20.43 8.08
C LEU A 229 -10.96 -19.81 8.37
N TYR A 230 -10.10 -20.51 9.09
CA TYR A 230 -8.72 -20.07 9.36
C TYR A 230 -7.93 -19.90 8.06
N LEU A 231 -7.99 -20.88 7.14
CA LEU A 231 -7.31 -20.87 5.85
C LEU A 231 -7.73 -19.67 4.98
N GLN A 232 -9.03 -19.38 4.93
CA GLN A 232 -9.55 -18.23 4.18
C GLN A 232 -9.05 -16.90 4.74
N GLN A 233 -8.81 -16.82 6.06
CA GLN A 233 -8.24 -15.63 6.70
C GLN A 233 -6.69 -15.62 6.66
N GLY A 234 -6.08 -16.61 6.00
CA GLY A 234 -4.63 -16.67 5.77
C GLY A 234 -3.82 -17.39 6.84
N TYR A 235 -4.46 -18.06 7.80
CA TYR A 235 -3.80 -18.86 8.85
C TYR A 235 -3.60 -20.27 8.37
N ILE A 236 -2.55 -20.50 7.58
CA ILE A 236 -2.32 -21.75 6.85
C ILE A 236 -1.69 -22.86 7.69
N LEU A 237 -1.23 -22.57 8.90
CA LEU A 237 -0.58 -23.53 9.79
C LEU A 237 -1.52 -24.03 10.89
N VAL A 238 -2.81 -23.71 10.83
CA VAL A 238 -3.77 -24.18 11.79
C VAL A 238 -3.96 -25.69 11.66
N SER A 239 -4.04 -26.38 12.78
CA SER A 239 -4.41 -27.79 12.85
C SER A 239 -5.29 -28.07 14.08
N ILE A 240 -6.26 -28.94 13.93
CA ILE A 240 -7.13 -29.40 15.02
C ILE A 240 -6.85 -30.89 15.22
N ASN A 241 -5.93 -31.20 16.12
CA ASN A 241 -5.34 -32.53 16.23
C ASN A 241 -5.85 -33.33 17.45
N ASP A 242 -6.47 -32.67 18.42
CA ASP A 242 -6.88 -33.30 19.66
C ASP A 242 -8.33 -32.93 19.96
N ILE A 243 -9.21 -33.92 19.85
CA ILE A 243 -10.64 -33.82 20.16
C ILE A 243 -10.96 -34.89 21.18
N THR A 244 -11.23 -34.48 22.40
CA THR A 244 -11.47 -35.39 23.52
C THR A 244 -12.80 -35.10 24.18
N VAL A 245 -13.45 -36.15 24.70
CA VAL A 245 -14.63 -36.00 25.54
C VAL A 245 -14.22 -36.31 26.98
N THR A 246 -14.44 -35.36 27.86
CA THR A 246 -14.14 -35.48 29.28
C THR A 246 -15.27 -36.23 29.99
N GLU A 247 -15.03 -36.76 31.22
CA GLU A 247 -16.00 -37.53 31.98
C GLU A 247 -17.30 -36.76 32.30
N ASP A 248 -17.25 -35.43 32.33
CA ASP A 248 -18.39 -34.54 32.53
C ASP A 248 -19.19 -34.26 31.23
N GLY A 249 -18.86 -34.92 30.13
CA GLY A 249 -19.53 -34.73 28.84
C GLY A 249 -19.14 -33.45 28.11
N THR A 250 -17.98 -32.83 28.42
CA THR A 250 -17.45 -31.70 27.67
C THR A 250 -16.63 -32.20 26.48
N LEU A 251 -17.02 -31.79 25.24
CA LEU A 251 -16.21 -31.98 24.04
C LEU A 251 -15.14 -30.90 23.99
N ARG A 252 -13.90 -31.29 24.24
CA ARG A 252 -12.75 -30.39 24.18
C ARG A 252 -12.09 -30.48 22.81
N VAL A 253 -12.00 -29.34 22.13
CA VAL A 253 -11.39 -29.19 20.80
C VAL A 253 -10.13 -28.33 20.93
N LYS A 254 -8.96 -28.91 20.72
CA LYS A 254 -7.68 -28.23 20.85
C LYS A 254 -7.19 -27.77 19.49
N ILE A 255 -6.99 -26.46 19.36
CA ILE A 255 -6.57 -25.79 18.14
C ILE A 255 -5.11 -25.39 18.28
N ALA A 256 -4.27 -25.84 17.38
CA ALA A 256 -2.92 -25.37 17.22
C ALA A 256 -2.90 -24.36 16.05
N GLU A 257 -2.72 -23.08 16.34
CA GLU A 257 -2.79 -22.00 15.33
C GLU A 257 -1.49 -21.82 14.54
N GLY A 258 -0.40 -22.48 14.92
CA GLY A 258 0.90 -22.35 14.26
C GLY A 258 1.54 -20.99 14.49
N ASN A 259 2.09 -20.77 15.70
CA ASN A 259 2.67 -19.49 16.08
C ASN A 259 4.08 -19.29 15.49
N VAL A 260 4.41 -18.03 15.19
CA VAL A 260 5.76 -17.61 14.90
C VAL A 260 6.57 -17.65 16.20
N GLU A 261 7.45 -18.61 16.35
CA GLU A 261 8.27 -18.77 17.53
C GLU A 261 9.43 -17.78 17.56
N ASP A 262 10.12 -17.66 16.42
CA ASP A 262 11.21 -16.70 16.26
C ASP A 262 11.29 -16.19 14.82
N ILE A 263 12.03 -15.09 14.63
CA ILE A 263 12.31 -14.50 13.32
C ILE A 263 13.84 -14.40 13.20
N GLN A 264 14.39 -15.08 12.21
CA GLN A 264 15.81 -15.10 11.91
C GLN A 264 16.07 -14.28 10.64
N LEU A 265 17.17 -13.50 10.65
CA LEU A 265 17.59 -12.67 9.53
C LEU A 265 18.91 -13.15 9.01
N ILE A 266 19.02 -13.27 7.68
CA ILE A 266 20.23 -13.69 6.98
C ILE A 266 20.51 -12.71 5.83
N GLY A 267 21.79 -12.45 5.54
CA GLY A 267 22.23 -11.66 4.39
C GLY A 267 22.28 -10.14 4.61
N ASN A 268 21.84 -9.63 5.75
CA ASN A 268 21.87 -8.20 6.07
C ASN A 268 23.21 -7.74 6.68
N GLU A 269 24.23 -7.59 5.82
CA GLU A 269 25.57 -7.19 6.25
C GLU A 269 25.68 -5.71 6.67
N LYS A 270 25.04 -4.82 5.91
CA LYS A 270 25.02 -3.37 6.13
C LYS A 270 23.78 -2.93 6.91
N THR A 271 22.61 -3.44 6.53
CA THR A 271 21.33 -3.05 7.12
C THR A 271 21.17 -3.68 8.50
N LYS A 272 20.86 -2.87 9.50
CA LYS A 272 20.66 -3.35 10.87
C LYS A 272 19.35 -4.12 11.00
N ASP A 273 19.34 -5.18 11.82
CA ASP A 273 18.17 -6.02 12.07
C ASP A 273 16.91 -5.21 12.41
N LYS A 274 17.06 -4.17 13.25
CA LYS A 274 15.96 -3.29 13.62
C LYS A 274 15.25 -2.67 12.41
N VAL A 275 15.98 -2.43 11.31
CA VAL A 275 15.41 -1.83 10.09
C VAL A 275 14.51 -2.83 9.37
N ILE A 276 14.90 -4.10 9.35
CA ILE A 276 14.10 -5.19 8.77
C ILE A 276 12.91 -5.50 9.68
N LEU A 277 13.17 -5.77 10.96
CA LEU A 277 12.15 -6.21 11.92
C LEU A 277 10.98 -5.22 12.09
N ARG A 278 11.24 -3.90 12.00
CA ARG A 278 10.19 -2.88 12.09
C ARG A 278 9.22 -2.87 10.92
N GLU A 279 9.64 -3.36 9.75
CA GLU A 279 8.80 -3.45 8.56
C GLU A 279 7.89 -4.69 8.58
N LEU A 280 8.22 -5.69 9.39
CA LEU A 280 7.45 -6.92 9.44
C LEU A 280 6.08 -6.71 10.07
N ARG A 281 5.08 -7.33 9.48
CA ARG A 281 3.72 -7.44 10.02
C ARG A 281 3.53 -8.71 10.83
N LEU A 282 4.34 -9.72 10.58
CA LEU A 282 4.46 -10.90 11.44
C LEU A 282 5.09 -10.50 12.78
N LYS A 283 4.65 -11.13 13.86
CA LYS A 283 5.16 -10.89 15.21
C LYS A 283 5.42 -12.20 15.92
N LYS A 284 6.54 -12.28 16.61
CA LYS A 284 6.87 -13.39 17.51
C LYS A 284 5.74 -13.64 18.52
N GLY A 285 5.39 -14.91 18.73
CA GLY A 285 4.33 -15.35 19.63
C GLY A 285 2.90 -15.16 19.11
N LYS A 286 2.72 -14.82 17.84
CA LYS A 286 1.41 -14.69 17.18
C LYS A 286 1.27 -15.73 16.07
N PRO A 287 0.03 -16.17 15.76
CA PRO A 287 -0.23 -17.10 14.68
C PRO A 287 0.35 -16.59 13.34
N PHE A 288 0.97 -17.50 12.59
CA PHE A 288 1.47 -17.19 11.26
C PHE A 288 0.31 -16.91 10.31
N ASN A 289 0.43 -15.84 9.54
CA ASN A 289 -0.57 -15.44 8.56
C ASN A 289 0.09 -15.10 7.22
N LYS A 290 -0.30 -15.79 6.14
CA LYS A 290 0.29 -15.63 4.81
C LYS A 290 0.13 -14.22 4.23
N TYR A 291 -0.99 -13.53 4.51
CA TYR A 291 -1.20 -12.16 4.02
C TYR A 291 -0.29 -11.16 4.73
N LEU A 292 -0.07 -11.37 6.05
CA LEU A 292 0.89 -10.56 6.80
C LEU A 292 2.34 -10.85 6.38
N ALA A 293 2.65 -12.11 5.99
CA ALA A 293 3.93 -12.50 5.45
C ALA A 293 4.21 -11.79 4.10
N SER A 294 3.28 -11.91 3.15
CA SER A 294 3.36 -11.21 1.85
C SER A 294 3.51 -9.70 2.04
N ARG A 295 2.72 -9.11 2.92
CA ARG A 295 2.81 -7.68 3.20
C ARG A 295 4.15 -7.28 3.82
N SER A 296 4.75 -8.15 4.64
CA SER A 296 6.08 -7.93 5.20
C SER A 296 7.15 -7.89 4.10
N ILE A 297 7.10 -8.82 3.17
CA ILE A 297 8.02 -8.87 2.03
C ILE A 297 7.86 -7.62 1.15
N GLU A 298 6.64 -7.26 0.77
CA GLU A 298 6.37 -6.03 0.01
C GLU A 298 6.96 -4.79 0.68
N ARG A 299 6.83 -4.68 2.00
CA ARG A 299 7.38 -3.55 2.75
C ARG A 299 8.90 -3.53 2.74
N LEU A 300 9.55 -4.70 2.83
CA LEU A 300 11.01 -4.81 2.72
C LEU A 300 11.50 -4.42 1.33
N TYR A 301 10.85 -4.88 0.26
CA TYR A 301 11.15 -4.43 -1.11
C TYR A 301 10.96 -2.91 -1.27
N ASN A 302 9.91 -2.35 -0.70
CA ASN A 302 9.62 -0.92 -0.81
C ASN A 302 10.63 -0.02 -0.07
N LEU A 303 11.49 -0.57 0.80
CA LEU A 303 12.64 0.18 1.34
C LEU A 303 13.65 0.53 0.24
N GLY A 304 13.76 -0.29 -0.83
CA GLY A 304 14.76 -0.13 -1.86
C GLY A 304 16.19 -0.43 -1.37
N PHE A 305 16.33 -1.28 -0.33
CA PHE A 305 17.64 -1.66 0.24
C PHE A 305 18.08 -3.05 -0.20
N PHE A 306 17.17 -3.83 -0.75
CA PHE A 306 17.34 -5.23 -1.09
C PHE A 306 17.07 -5.47 -2.57
N GLU A 307 17.93 -6.24 -3.21
CA GLU A 307 17.73 -6.78 -4.56
C GLU A 307 16.74 -7.95 -4.52
N ASP A 308 16.85 -8.78 -3.46
CA ASP A 308 15.95 -9.90 -3.23
C ASP A 308 15.60 -10.07 -1.75
N VAL A 309 14.40 -10.57 -1.48
CA VAL A 309 13.88 -10.86 -0.14
C VAL A 309 13.11 -12.16 -0.18
N ASN A 310 13.68 -13.20 0.42
CA ASN A 310 13.06 -14.51 0.53
C ASN A 310 12.60 -14.78 1.97
N MET A 311 11.45 -15.43 2.12
CA MET A 311 10.95 -15.86 3.41
C MET A 311 10.76 -17.38 3.41
N ARG A 312 11.36 -18.06 4.38
CA ARG A 312 11.22 -19.50 4.58
C ARG A 312 10.65 -19.79 5.96
N LEU A 313 9.86 -20.85 6.06
CA LEU A 313 9.35 -21.35 7.32
C LEU A 313 10.19 -22.58 7.70
N LEU A 314 10.78 -22.52 8.87
CA LEU A 314 11.54 -23.65 9.45
C LEU A 314 10.73 -24.22 10.62
N PRO A 315 10.73 -25.53 10.81
CA PRO A 315 10.10 -26.16 11.98
C PRO A 315 10.75 -25.66 13.26
N SER A 316 9.96 -25.53 14.31
CA SER A 316 10.49 -25.21 15.64
C SER A 316 11.00 -26.48 16.33
N ASP A 317 12.14 -26.36 17.03
CA ASP A 317 12.68 -27.44 17.86
C ASP A 317 11.92 -27.59 19.20
N VAL A 318 11.11 -26.59 19.58
CA VAL A 318 10.43 -26.53 20.88
C VAL A 318 8.98 -27.03 20.80
N ASN A 319 8.30 -26.73 19.71
CA ASN A 319 6.90 -27.11 19.49
C ASN A 319 6.66 -27.39 18.02
N ASP A 320 6.28 -28.63 17.70
CA ASP A 320 6.06 -29.13 16.34
C ASP A 320 4.98 -28.35 15.55
N HIS A 321 4.13 -27.56 16.24
CA HIS A 321 3.11 -26.73 15.62
C HIS A 321 3.58 -25.29 15.35
N ASN A 322 4.71 -24.86 15.91
CA ASN A 322 5.26 -23.53 15.74
C ASN A 322 6.29 -23.49 14.61
N VAL A 323 6.52 -22.30 14.08
CA VAL A 323 7.49 -22.09 13.02
C VAL A 323 8.47 -20.98 13.37
N ILE A 324 9.70 -21.12 12.86
CA ILE A 324 10.69 -20.07 12.80
C ILE A 324 10.60 -19.45 11.41
N VAL A 325 10.40 -18.11 11.37
CA VAL A 325 10.38 -17.36 10.11
C VAL A 325 11.81 -16.92 9.79
N GLU A 326 12.42 -17.51 8.79
CA GLU A 326 13.72 -17.08 8.28
C GLU A 326 13.53 -16.10 7.12
N ILE A 327 14.15 -14.94 7.21
CA ILE A 327 14.13 -13.91 6.18
C ILE A 327 15.55 -13.77 5.64
N ASP A 328 15.74 -14.18 4.39
CA ASP A 328 17.00 -14.11 3.67
C ASP A 328 16.97 -12.95 2.69
N VAL A 329 17.89 -11.99 2.84
CA VAL A 329 17.92 -10.78 2.04
C VAL A 329 19.24 -10.67 1.27
N ILE A 330 19.15 -10.19 0.04
CA ILE A 330 20.30 -9.80 -0.76
C ILE A 330 20.34 -8.27 -0.80
N GLU A 331 21.36 -7.66 -0.17
CA GLU A 331 21.46 -6.21 -0.11
C GLU A 331 21.93 -5.61 -1.44
N GLN A 332 21.32 -4.49 -1.81
CA GLN A 332 21.76 -3.68 -2.95
C GLN A 332 22.43 -2.37 -2.52
N LYS A 333 23.04 -1.67 -3.49
CA LYS A 333 23.61 -0.36 -3.27
C LYS A 333 22.51 0.66 -3.09
N THR A 334 22.47 1.33 -1.95
CA THR A 334 21.46 2.34 -1.56
C THR A 334 21.90 3.78 -1.83
N GLY A 335 23.11 3.95 -2.35
CA GLY A 335 23.63 5.25 -2.82
C GLY A 335 22.99 5.64 -4.15
N VAL A 336 22.50 6.87 -4.23
CA VAL A 336 21.87 7.45 -5.42
C VAL A 336 22.78 8.56 -5.97
N VAL A 337 23.06 8.51 -7.25
CA VAL A 337 23.74 9.59 -7.99
C VAL A 337 22.88 9.95 -9.19
N THR A 338 22.28 11.13 -9.15
CA THR A 338 21.50 11.66 -10.28
C THR A 338 22.26 12.81 -10.93
N VAL A 339 22.43 12.75 -12.24
CA VAL A 339 22.95 13.85 -13.03
C VAL A 339 21.89 14.24 -14.03
N GLY A 340 21.49 15.50 -14.00
CA GLY A 340 20.44 16.01 -14.87
C GLY A 340 20.88 17.29 -15.58
N ALA A 341 20.21 17.60 -16.67
CA ALA A 341 20.28 18.90 -17.32
C ALA A 341 18.86 19.33 -17.70
N GLY A 342 18.51 20.55 -17.41
CA GLY A 342 17.22 21.16 -17.73
C GLY A 342 17.37 22.43 -18.52
N TYR A 343 16.31 22.82 -19.19
CA TYR A 343 16.19 24.13 -19.83
C TYR A 343 14.85 24.75 -19.46
N SER A 344 14.89 25.91 -18.87
CA SER A 344 13.70 26.74 -18.70
C SER A 344 13.81 28.01 -19.54
N HIS A 345 12.69 28.63 -19.85
CA HIS A 345 12.68 29.88 -20.60
C HIS A 345 13.24 31.05 -19.75
N SER A 346 12.99 30.99 -18.43
CA SER A 346 13.47 31.98 -17.47
C SER A 346 14.93 31.79 -17.11
N ASP A 347 15.36 30.56 -16.85
CA ASP A 347 16.69 30.28 -16.30
C ASP A 347 17.73 29.88 -17.36
N GLY A 348 17.29 29.43 -18.54
CA GLY A 348 18.16 28.86 -19.56
C GLY A 348 18.56 27.41 -19.22
N MET A 349 19.80 27.05 -19.54
CA MET A 349 20.35 25.71 -19.28
C MET A 349 20.76 25.57 -17.82
N VAL A 350 20.25 24.55 -17.15
CA VAL A 350 20.53 24.22 -15.75
C VAL A 350 21.08 22.79 -15.67
N GLY A 351 22.15 22.60 -14.92
CA GLY A 351 22.67 21.27 -14.56
C GLY A 351 22.28 20.92 -13.13
N ILE A 352 21.97 19.66 -12.89
CA ILE A 352 21.57 19.15 -11.58
C ILE A 352 22.49 17.98 -11.23
N LEU A 353 23.00 17.98 -10.01
CA LEU A 353 23.69 16.86 -9.40
C LEU A 353 23.03 16.56 -8.06
N GLU A 354 22.57 15.35 -7.91
CA GLU A 354 22.03 14.86 -6.65
C GLU A 354 22.87 13.68 -6.16
N LEU A 355 23.26 13.72 -4.91
CA LEU A 355 23.99 12.67 -4.22
C LEU A 355 23.18 12.26 -3.00
N GLY A 356 22.70 11.04 -2.99
CA GLY A 356 21.87 10.51 -1.92
C GLY A 356 22.41 9.19 -1.34
N GLU A 357 22.06 8.92 -0.10
CA GLU A 357 22.21 7.61 0.55
C GLU A 357 20.92 7.34 1.31
N ASN A 358 20.20 6.29 0.92
CA ASN A 358 18.90 5.95 1.48
C ASN A 358 18.99 5.05 2.73
N ASN A 359 20.14 4.42 2.94
CA ASN A 359 20.39 3.56 4.09
C ASN A 359 21.71 3.93 4.77
N PHE A 360 21.81 5.19 5.18
CA PHE A 360 23.03 5.73 5.77
C PHE A 360 23.41 4.95 7.04
N ARG A 361 24.61 4.36 7.03
CA ARG A 361 25.14 3.49 8.10
C ARG A 361 24.26 2.26 8.43
N GLY A 362 23.40 1.84 7.53
CA GLY A 362 22.51 0.70 7.72
C GLY A 362 21.33 0.95 8.65
N THR A 363 21.05 2.19 9.02
CA THR A 363 19.96 2.57 9.96
C THR A 363 18.64 2.88 9.25
N GLY A 364 18.63 2.87 7.91
CA GLY A 364 17.51 3.34 7.09
C GLY A 364 17.38 4.85 7.04
N ASP A 365 18.38 5.59 7.56
CA ASP A 365 18.41 7.04 7.48
C ASP A 365 18.73 7.47 6.06
N LYS A 366 18.13 8.62 5.67
CA LYS A 366 18.35 9.20 4.36
C LYS A 366 19.16 10.47 4.48
N VAL A 367 20.21 10.57 3.68
CA VAL A 367 21.01 11.79 3.50
C VAL A 367 20.95 12.16 2.04
N ASN A 368 20.62 13.39 1.71
CA ASN A 368 20.57 13.84 0.33
C ASN A 368 21.24 15.21 0.19
N LEU A 369 22.11 15.36 -0.81
CA LEU A 369 22.71 16.61 -1.25
C LEU A 369 22.22 16.88 -2.68
N HIS A 370 21.43 17.93 -2.83
CA HIS A 370 21.01 18.45 -4.12
C HIS A 370 21.84 19.69 -4.48
N TRP A 371 22.40 19.71 -5.68
CA TRP A 371 23.13 20.83 -6.22
C TRP A 371 22.69 21.11 -7.66
N GLU A 372 22.18 22.32 -7.86
CA GLU A 372 21.79 22.83 -9.16
C GLU A 372 22.73 23.97 -9.56
N PHE A 373 23.19 23.98 -10.81
CA PHE A 373 24.16 24.94 -11.32
C PHE A 373 23.86 25.36 -12.76
N GLY A 374 24.30 26.55 -13.16
CA GLY A 374 23.99 27.12 -14.46
C GLY A 374 22.82 28.10 -14.42
N GLY A 375 22.16 28.24 -15.54
CA GLY A 375 21.01 29.14 -15.67
C GLY A 375 21.39 30.62 -15.81
N SER A 376 20.38 31.46 -16.03
CA SER A 376 20.51 32.92 -16.17
C SER A 376 20.99 33.58 -14.87
N SER A 377 20.59 33.06 -13.73
CA SER A 377 20.96 33.54 -12.39
C SER A 377 22.40 33.26 -12.01
N LYS A 378 23.16 32.47 -12.82
CA LYS A 378 24.46 31.90 -12.44
C LYS A 378 24.38 31.26 -11.04
N GLY A 379 23.20 30.79 -10.72
CA GLY A 379 22.80 30.26 -9.42
C GLY A 379 23.58 29.01 -9.07
N LYS A 380 23.86 28.94 -7.82
CA LYS A 380 24.32 27.71 -7.17
C LYS A 380 23.26 27.40 -6.13
N ASN A 381 22.36 26.49 -6.46
CA ASN A 381 21.30 26.07 -5.57
C ASN A 381 21.76 24.83 -4.83
N TYR A 382 21.76 24.89 -3.52
CA TYR A 382 22.19 23.80 -2.66
C TYR A 382 21.10 23.47 -1.67
N GLU A 383 20.92 22.18 -1.46
CA GLU A 383 20.12 21.66 -0.37
C GLU A 383 20.78 20.42 0.21
N LEU A 384 20.92 20.39 1.51
CA LEU A 384 21.34 19.21 2.27
C LEU A 384 20.21 18.82 3.18
N SER A 385 19.75 17.58 3.07
CA SER A 385 18.71 17.02 3.92
C SER A 385 19.17 15.74 4.61
N TYR A 386 18.65 15.53 5.80
CA TYR A 386 18.77 14.31 6.59
C TYR A 386 17.40 13.93 7.12
N THR A 387 17.02 12.67 6.97
CA THR A 387 15.76 12.14 7.49
C THR A 387 16.01 10.84 8.25
N HIS A 388 15.57 10.80 9.49
CA HIS A 388 15.50 9.59 10.31
C HIS A 388 14.05 9.09 10.31
N PRO A 389 13.72 7.99 9.60
CA PRO A 389 12.33 7.59 9.36
C PRO A 389 11.63 6.96 10.57
N TYR A 390 12.39 6.55 11.60
CA TYR A 390 11.86 5.86 12.79
C TYR A 390 12.60 6.31 14.06
N ILE A 391 12.25 7.47 14.60
CA ILE A 391 12.82 7.96 15.87
C ILE A 391 12.31 7.16 17.08
N ASN A 392 11.20 6.45 16.92
CA ASN A 392 10.58 5.57 17.92
C ASN A 392 9.92 4.35 17.26
N ASP A 393 9.41 3.43 18.07
CA ASP A 393 8.77 2.20 17.61
C ASP A 393 7.37 2.43 16.97
N ASN A 394 6.80 3.63 17.14
CA ASN A 394 5.54 4.03 16.49
C ASN A 394 5.71 4.44 15.02
N GLY A 395 6.95 4.52 14.54
CA GLY A 395 7.24 4.92 13.16
C GLY A 395 7.24 6.42 12.92
N ASP A 396 7.47 7.22 13.97
CA ASP A 396 7.62 8.67 13.81
C ASP A 396 8.95 8.98 13.11
N SER A 397 8.91 9.95 12.20
CA SER A 397 10.07 10.40 11.45
C SER A 397 10.52 11.80 11.87
N LEU A 398 11.83 12.05 11.77
CA LEU A 398 12.41 13.38 11.96
C LEU A 398 13.26 13.72 10.74
N GLY A 399 12.96 14.88 10.14
CA GLY A 399 13.72 15.43 9.03
C GLY A 399 14.34 16.78 9.39
N VAL A 400 15.51 17.04 8.83
CA VAL A 400 16.16 18.36 8.90
C VAL A 400 16.71 18.68 7.52
N SER A 401 16.45 19.88 6.99
CA SER A 401 17.07 20.35 5.77
C SER A 401 17.58 21.78 5.89
N VAL A 402 18.65 22.07 5.17
CA VAL A 402 19.22 23.42 5.01
C VAL A 402 19.38 23.70 3.54
N PHE A 403 19.03 24.91 3.11
CA PHE A 403 19.05 25.27 1.71
C PHE A 403 19.46 26.71 1.44
N ASP A 404 20.03 26.92 0.25
CA ASP A 404 20.34 28.23 -0.35
C ASP A 404 19.99 28.14 -1.82
N ARG A 405 18.81 28.66 -2.20
CA ARG A 405 18.25 28.56 -3.53
C ARG A 405 18.12 29.94 -4.15
N ARG A 406 18.41 30.06 -5.45
CA ARG A 406 18.26 31.28 -6.22
C ARG A 406 17.56 30.94 -7.53
N TYR A 407 16.52 31.68 -7.85
CA TYR A 407 15.72 31.51 -9.05
C TYR A 407 15.45 32.83 -9.68
N SER A 408 15.38 32.89 -11.03
CA SER A 408 14.83 34.00 -11.76
C SER A 408 13.31 33.89 -11.84
N TYR A 409 12.66 35.02 -11.62
CA TYR A 409 11.19 35.11 -11.64
C TYR A 409 10.76 36.19 -12.61
N ASP A 410 9.72 35.88 -13.38
CA ASP A 410 8.94 36.87 -14.12
C ASP A 410 7.66 37.16 -13.31
N ASP A 411 7.46 38.38 -12.89
CA ASP A 411 6.16 38.82 -12.35
C ASP A 411 5.28 39.30 -13.50
N TYR A 412 4.00 38.94 -13.42
CA TYR A 412 2.99 39.33 -14.39
C TYR A 412 1.92 40.18 -13.73
N ASP A 413 1.25 41.04 -14.54
CA ASP A 413 -0.03 41.62 -14.18
C ASP A 413 -1.16 40.60 -14.43
N SER A 414 -2.40 40.93 -14.01
CA SER A 414 -3.58 40.04 -14.23
C SER A 414 -3.88 39.76 -15.71
N ASP A 415 -3.38 40.61 -16.62
CA ASP A 415 -3.54 40.48 -18.07
C ASP A 415 -2.38 39.67 -18.71
N GLY A 416 -1.45 39.16 -17.90
CA GLY A 416 -0.31 38.36 -18.32
C GLY A 416 0.81 39.17 -19.01
N HIS A 417 0.93 40.47 -18.74
CA HIS A 417 2.06 41.27 -19.21
C HIS A 417 3.19 41.18 -18.19
N THR A 418 4.42 41.00 -18.67
CA THR A 418 5.60 40.99 -17.81
C THR A 418 5.81 42.34 -17.13
N ILE A 419 5.81 42.40 -15.82
CA ILE A 419 6.07 43.56 -14.99
C ILE A 419 7.59 43.72 -14.81
N ALA A 420 8.21 42.70 -14.26
CA ALA A 420 9.61 42.70 -13.91
C ALA A 420 10.19 41.27 -13.97
N GLU A 421 11.47 41.20 -14.26
CA GLU A 421 12.30 40.01 -14.11
C GLU A 421 13.31 40.28 -12.99
N TYR A 422 13.40 39.35 -12.03
CA TYR A 422 14.34 39.50 -10.92
C TYR A 422 14.76 38.16 -10.34
N ASP A 423 15.92 38.16 -9.72
CA ASP A 423 16.41 37.00 -8.98
C ASP A 423 15.89 37.03 -7.54
N LYS A 424 15.33 35.94 -7.11
CA LYS A 424 14.92 35.69 -5.72
C LYS A 424 15.86 34.67 -5.09
N ARG A 425 16.44 35.02 -3.96
CA ARG A 425 17.26 34.09 -3.18
C ARG A 425 16.55 33.73 -1.90
N LYS A 426 16.38 32.43 -1.67
CA LYS A 426 15.79 31.85 -0.46
C LYS A 426 16.86 31.07 0.28
N LYS A 427 17.13 31.45 1.54
CA LYS A 427 17.99 30.72 2.47
C LYS A 427 17.22 30.33 3.69
N GLY A 428 17.39 29.10 4.12
CA GLY A 428 16.67 28.68 5.30
C GLY A 428 17.04 27.29 5.78
N PHE A 429 16.33 26.91 6.81
CA PHE A 429 16.31 25.54 7.28
C PHE A 429 14.87 25.11 7.61
N ASN A 430 14.64 23.82 7.57
CA ASN A 430 13.39 23.20 7.96
C ASN A 430 13.66 22.05 8.93
N ILE A 431 12.79 21.89 9.93
CA ILE A 431 12.72 20.73 10.81
C ILE A 431 11.32 20.15 10.68
N SER A 432 11.23 18.89 10.32
CA SER A 432 9.96 18.18 10.14
C SER A 432 9.85 17.00 11.09
N TRP A 433 8.68 16.84 11.70
CA TRP A 433 8.31 15.63 12.42
C TRP A 433 7.07 15.02 11.74
N GLY A 434 7.13 13.71 11.46
CA GLY A 434 6.06 12.98 10.80
C GLY A 434 5.59 11.80 11.64
N HIS A 435 4.28 11.58 11.67
CA HIS A 435 3.64 10.44 12.32
C HIS A 435 2.71 9.74 11.34
N VAL A 436 2.85 8.41 11.20
CA VAL A 436 1.98 7.59 10.37
C VAL A 436 0.93 6.91 11.25
N SER A 437 -0.34 7.25 11.02
CA SER A 437 -1.48 6.69 11.76
C SER A 437 -2.26 5.71 10.88
N GLY A 438 -2.11 4.42 11.17
CA GLY A 438 -2.66 3.37 10.32
C GLY A 438 -1.92 3.23 8.99
N GLU A 439 -2.61 2.79 7.95
CA GLU A 439 -1.98 2.49 6.65
C GLU A 439 -1.96 3.67 5.68
N TYR A 440 -2.94 4.58 5.79
CA TYR A 440 -3.21 5.62 4.79
C TYR A 440 -3.12 7.06 5.31
N ARG A 441 -2.82 7.27 6.59
CA ARG A 441 -2.84 8.61 7.19
C ARG A 441 -1.46 9.01 7.66
N THR A 442 -1.07 10.24 7.30
CA THR A 442 0.18 10.85 7.75
C THR A 442 -0.12 12.21 8.36
N HIS A 443 0.47 12.46 9.50
CA HIS A 443 0.50 13.76 10.17
C HIS A 443 1.93 14.29 10.12
N ARG A 444 2.10 15.52 9.66
CA ARG A 444 3.41 16.15 9.58
C ARG A 444 3.36 17.53 10.21
N PHE A 445 4.40 17.84 10.96
CA PHE A 445 4.63 19.14 11.59
C PHE A 445 5.96 19.66 11.10
N ASP A 446 5.97 20.85 10.53
CA ASP A 446 7.14 21.50 9.99
C ASP A 446 7.39 22.82 10.72
N PHE A 447 8.60 23.03 11.19
CA PHE A 447 9.08 24.35 11.57
C PHE A 447 10.08 24.80 10.52
N GLN A 448 9.81 25.95 9.91
CA GLN A 448 10.65 26.50 8.86
C GLN A 448 11.06 27.93 9.18
N THR A 449 12.31 28.26 8.86
CA THR A 449 12.78 29.65 8.81
C THR A 449 13.38 29.90 7.44
N VAL A 450 12.87 30.90 6.73
CA VAL A 450 13.31 31.29 5.38
C VAL A 450 13.58 32.77 5.35
N ARG A 451 14.74 33.14 4.83
CA ARG A 451 15.06 34.52 4.48
C ARG A 451 15.06 34.66 2.96
N GLU A 452 14.17 35.50 2.47
CA GLU A 452 14.11 35.88 1.06
C GLU A 452 14.80 37.20 0.84
N SER A 453 15.55 37.30 -0.27
CA SER A 453 16.21 38.53 -0.70
C SER A 453 16.05 38.72 -2.21
N TYR A 454 15.91 40.01 -2.60
CA TYR A 454 15.79 40.42 -3.98
C TYR A 454 17.18 40.71 -4.56
N ASP A 455 17.41 40.31 -5.80
CA ASP A 455 18.62 40.63 -6.56
C ASP A 455 18.23 40.90 -8.03
N ASN A 456 18.44 42.13 -8.50
CA ASN A 456 18.15 42.52 -9.88
C ASN A 456 19.45 42.69 -10.65
N ARG A 457 20.24 41.64 -10.81
CA ARG A 457 21.52 41.67 -11.50
C ARG A 457 21.42 41.82 -13.01
N ASN A 458 20.33 41.34 -13.58
CA ASN A 458 20.13 41.25 -15.03
C ASN A 458 19.39 42.47 -15.59
N GLY A 459 18.93 43.42 -14.72
CA GLY A 459 18.11 44.54 -15.14
C GLY A 459 16.67 44.11 -15.47
N PHE A 460 15.90 45.01 -16.04
CA PHE A 460 14.53 44.75 -16.47
C PHE A 460 14.46 44.38 -17.95
N LYS A 461 13.60 43.45 -18.32
CA LYS A 461 13.39 43.10 -19.73
C LYS A 461 12.92 44.28 -20.54
N PRO A 462 13.47 44.49 -21.78
CA PRO A 462 12.95 45.48 -22.69
C PRO A 462 11.44 45.33 -22.91
N GLY A 463 10.71 46.43 -22.79
CA GLY A 463 9.25 46.41 -22.94
C GLY A 463 8.47 46.05 -21.68
N SER A 464 9.14 45.75 -20.57
CA SER A 464 8.45 45.48 -19.31
C SER A 464 7.70 46.70 -18.77
N VAL A 465 6.62 46.43 -18.03
CA VAL A 465 5.80 47.49 -17.40
C VAL A 465 6.64 48.33 -16.43
N MET A 466 7.62 47.73 -15.74
CA MET A 466 8.55 48.45 -14.87
C MET A 466 9.40 49.45 -15.63
N LEU A 467 10.00 49.09 -16.76
CA LEU A 467 10.78 50.05 -17.57
C LEU A 467 9.91 51.18 -18.10
N LYS A 468 8.69 50.92 -18.51
CA LYS A 468 7.72 51.94 -18.90
C LYS A 468 7.44 52.89 -17.75
N TYR A 469 7.14 52.37 -16.56
CA TYR A 469 6.88 53.16 -15.35
C TYR A 469 8.08 54.06 -15.01
N LEU A 470 9.29 53.54 -15.01
CA LEU A 470 10.52 54.30 -14.72
C LEU A 470 10.74 55.44 -15.75
N LYS A 471 10.51 55.15 -17.02
CA LYS A 471 10.63 56.15 -18.10
C LYS A 471 9.58 57.26 -17.99
N ASP A 472 8.30 56.87 -17.78
CA ASP A 472 7.20 57.81 -17.72
C ASP A 472 7.30 58.73 -16.49
N ASN A 473 7.97 58.30 -15.44
CA ASN A 473 8.21 59.08 -14.21
C ASN A 473 9.61 59.71 -14.14
N ASN A 474 10.42 59.63 -15.21
CA ASN A 474 11.81 60.15 -15.29
C ASN A 474 12.70 59.63 -14.14
N ILE A 475 12.56 58.37 -13.75
CA ILE A 475 13.35 57.74 -12.67
C ILE A 475 14.59 57.09 -13.29
N ALA A 476 15.77 57.67 -13.02
CA ALA A 476 17.03 57.11 -13.51
C ALA A 476 17.55 55.94 -12.69
N ASP A 477 17.34 55.98 -11.37
CA ASP A 477 17.72 54.92 -10.44
C ASP A 477 16.47 54.23 -9.93
N TYR A 478 16.22 52.99 -10.37
CA TYR A 478 15.04 52.23 -10.03
C TYR A 478 14.91 51.99 -8.52
N THR A 479 16.02 51.98 -7.76
CA THR A 479 16.03 51.78 -6.31
C THR A 479 15.35 52.94 -5.55
N GLN A 480 15.23 54.08 -6.18
CA GLN A 480 14.55 55.28 -5.64
C GLN A 480 13.05 55.27 -5.95
N SER A 481 12.60 54.37 -6.80
CA SER A 481 11.17 54.28 -7.17
C SER A 481 10.30 53.77 -6.03
N ASP A 482 9.06 54.23 -5.98
CA ASP A 482 8.10 53.72 -5.00
C ASP A 482 7.75 52.25 -5.28
N TRP A 483 7.80 51.82 -6.53
CA TRP A 483 7.61 50.43 -6.89
C TRP A 483 8.71 49.53 -6.31
N TYR A 484 9.98 49.94 -6.42
CA TYR A 484 11.07 49.18 -5.80
C TYR A 484 10.90 49.06 -4.28
N LYS A 485 10.51 50.15 -3.59
CA LYS A 485 10.25 50.12 -2.16
C LYS A 485 9.16 49.08 -1.83
N LYS A 486 8.08 49.05 -2.62
CA LYS A 486 7.00 48.06 -2.47
C LYS A 486 7.46 46.63 -2.74
N ILE A 487 8.31 46.41 -3.77
CA ILE A 487 8.94 45.10 -3.99
C ILE A 487 9.70 44.68 -2.75
N MET A 488 10.52 45.55 -2.17
CA MET A 488 11.38 45.27 -1.03
C MET A 488 10.58 44.93 0.25
N GLU A 489 9.37 45.47 0.42
CA GLU A 489 8.47 45.09 1.52
C GLU A 489 8.06 43.59 1.50
N ASN A 490 8.18 42.92 0.35
CA ASN A 490 7.84 41.53 0.16
C ASN A 490 9.05 40.60 0.34
N PHE A 491 10.22 41.13 0.67
CA PHE A 491 11.41 40.34 0.98
C PHE A 491 11.79 40.50 2.46
N GLY A 492 12.06 39.39 3.11
CA GLY A 492 12.34 39.39 4.54
C GLY A 492 12.52 37.98 5.07
N ARG A 493 12.33 37.85 6.37
CA ARG A 493 12.37 36.56 7.06
C ARG A 493 10.95 36.12 7.36
N THR A 494 10.64 34.86 7.00
CA THR A 494 9.45 34.15 7.42
C THR A 494 9.87 33.03 8.36
N ASN A 495 9.32 33.00 9.57
CA ASN A 495 9.37 31.85 10.44
C ASN A 495 7.96 31.29 10.54
N SER A 496 7.77 30.04 10.23
CA SER A 496 6.45 29.42 10.21
C SER A 496 6.43 28.04 10.86
N PHE A 497 5.27 27.68 11.36
CA PHE A 497 4.95 26.35 11.82
C PHE A 497 3.75 25.85 11.02
N THR A 498 3.91 24.68 10.39
CA THR A 498 2.89 24.09 9.52
C THR A 498 2.48 22.72 10.04
N TYR A 499 1.19 22.49 10.19
CA TYR A 499 0.62 21.15 10.34
C TYR A 499 0.02 20.70 9.02
N THR A 500 0.35 19.47 8.61
CA THR A 500 -0.21 18.85 7.42
C THR A 500 -0.79 17.48 7.75
N HIS A 501 -2.04 17.24 7.37
CA HIS A 501 -2.68 15.93 7.42
C HIS A 501 -2.88 15.42 5.99
N VAL A 502 -2.49 14.18 5.74
CA VAL A 502 -2.66 13.51 4.44
C VAL A 502 -3.35 12.17 4.67
N PHE A 503 -4.39 11.91 3.89
CA PHE A 503 -4.96 10.59 3.67
C PHE A 503 -4.70 10.20 2.21
N ASP A 504 -4.01 9.06 1.96
CA ASP A 504 -3.65 8.62 0.62
C ASP A 504 -3.84 7.10 0.50
N ASN A 505 -4.84 6.68 -0.26
CA ASN A 505 -5.11 5.27 -0.57
C ASN A 505 -5.10 4.99 -2.08
N ARG A 506 -4.31 5.76 -2.83
CA ARG A 506 -4.12 5.54 -4.27
C ARG A 506 -3.42 4.20 -4.51
N ASP A 507 -3.78 3.55 -5.62
CA ASP A 507 -3.17 2.29 -6.08
C ASP A 507 -1.72 2.48 -6.54
N ASN A 508 -1.40 3.63 -7.12
CA ASN A 508 -0.07 3.98 -7.54
C ASN A 508 0.22 5.44 -7.19
N TYR A 509 1.39 5.67 -6.64
CA TYR A 509 1.80 7.01 -6.20
C TYR A 509 2.05 7.96 -7.38
N TYR A 510 2.60 7.45 -8.48
CA TYR A 510 3.02 8.26 -9.64
C TYR A 510 1.99 8.34 -10.76
N ASN A 511 1.26 7.25 -11.00
CA ASN A 511 0.22 7.19 -12.03
C ASN A 511 -1.00 6.47 -11.47
N ALA A 512 -1.74 7.18 -10.63
CA ALA A 512 -2.91 6.64 -9.96
C ALA A 512 -4.05 6.38 -10.92
N THR A 513 -4.64 5.18 -10.83
CA THR A 513 -5.83 4.80 -11.59
C THR A 513 -7.06 4.68 -10.70
N LYS A 514 -6.87 4.43 -9.40
CA LYS A 514 -7.93 4.28 -8.40
C LYS A 514 -7.52 4.93 -7.08
N GLY A 515 -8.53 5.22 -6.26
CA GLY A 515 -8.33 5.75 -4.92
C GLY A 515 -8.41 7.27 -4.84
N ARG A 516 -7.97 7.81 -3.73
CA ARG A 516 -8.01 9.24 -3.46
C ARG A 516 -6.86 9.68 -2.56
N ARG A 517 -6.44 10.93 -2.73
CA ARG A 517 -5.56 11.62 -1.80
C ARG A 517 -6.26 12.87 -1.31
N LEU A 518 -6.36 13.03 0.00
CA LEU A 518 -6.92 14.22 0.65
C LEU A 518 -5.82 14.82 1.52
N SER A 519 -5.55 16.10 1.38
CA SER A 519 -4.61 16.80 2.24
C SER A 519 -5.19 18.10 2.77
N PHE A 520 -4.86 18.40 4.00
CA PHE A 520 -5.16 19.66 4.66
C PHE A 520 -3.90 20.17 5.34
N SER A 521 -3.58 21.44 5.15
CA SER A 521 -2.48 22.10 5.86
C SER A 521 -2.94 23.41 6.52
N ALA A 522 -2.39 23.65 7.70
CA ALA A 522 -2.58 24.88 8.46
C ALA A 522 -1.19 25.41 8.85
N GLU A 523 -0.87 26.60 8.40
CA GLU A 523 0.41 27.27 8.64
C GLU A 523 0.19 28.54 9.45
N VAL A 524 1.06 28.75 10.43
CA VAL A 524 1.13 29.99 11.22
C VAL A 524 2.50 30.59 10.97
N GLY A 525 2.55 31.77 10.40
CA GLY A 525 3.77 32.55 10.22
C GLY A 525 3.83 33.70 11.19
N GLY A 526 5.02 33.97 11.77
CA GLY A 526 5.20 35.02 12.75
C GLY A 526 4.51 34.73 14.11
N HIS A 527 3.68 35.61 14.60
CA HIS A 527 2.89 35.46 15.85
C HIS A 527 3.68 34.88 17.04
N GLY A 528 4.85 35.46 17.34
CA GLY A 528 5.72 34.98 18.41
C GLY A 528 6.87 34.07 17.95
N LEU A 529 6.82 33.52 16.75
CA LEU A 529 7.95 32.84 16.10
C LEU A 529 8.98 33.85 15.58
N GLY A 530 8.61 35.13 15.48
CA GLY A 530 9.40 36.21 14.90
C GLY A 530 9.39 36.20 13.38
N GLY A 531 10.15 37.09 12.76
CA GLY A 531 10.15 37.30 11.31
C GLY A 531 9.54 38.63 10.93
N ASN A 532 9.21 38.81 9.65
CA ASN A 532 8.68 40.06 9.08
C ASN A 532 7.18 39.98 8.80
N TYR A 533 6.58 38.80 8.90
CA TYR A 533 5.20 38.55 8.47
C TYR A 533 4.44 37.80 9.55
N ASP A 534 3.17 38.20 9.76
CA ASP A 534 2.24 37.62 10.72
C ASP A 534 0.97 37.17 9.99
N TYR A 535 0.78 35.85 9.82
CA TYR A 535 -0.32 35.31 9.05
C TYR A 535 -0.76 33.90 9.49
N TYR A 536 -1.95 33.54 9.06
CA TYR A 536 -2.47 32.17 9.06
C TYR A 536 -2.80 31.79 7.64
N LYS A 537 -2.31 30.61 7.18
CA LYS A 537 -2.54 30.08 5.83
C LYS A 537 -3.15 28.69 5.92
N PHE A 538 -4.28 28.49 5.27
CA PHE A 538 -4.96 27.21 5.22
C PHE A 538 -5.04 26.74 3.77
N THR A 539 -4.79 25.45 3.55
CA THR A 539 -4.89 24.84 2.22
C THR A 539 -5.56 23.47 2.36
N ALA A 540 -6.53 23.21 1.49
CA ALA A 540 -7.18 21.90 1.37
C ALA A 540 -7.10 21.43 -0.08
N GLU A 541 -6.71 20.17 -0.30
CA GLU A 541 -6.62 19.56 -1.62
C GLU A 541 -7.24 18.16 -1.59
N GLY A 542 -8.02 17.85 -2.62
CA GLY A 542 -8.56 16.53 -2.89
C GLY A 542 -8.20 16.08 -4.30
N ARG A 543 -7.68 14.86 -4.42
CA ARG A 543 -7.38 14.19 -5.69
C ARG A 543 -8.15 12.88 -5.72
N PHE A 544 -8.90 12.64 -6.79
CA PHE A 544 -9.79 11.49 -6.93
C PHE A 544 -9.53 10.81 -8.27
N TYR A 545 -9.44 9.49 -8.26
CA TYR A 545 -9.15 8.69 -9.43
C TYR A 545 -10.17 7.57 -9.57
N ARG A 546 -10.68 7.40 -10.77
CA ARG A 546 -11.61 6.34 -11.11
C ARG A 546 -11.20 5.66 -12.40
N ALA A 547 -10.83 4.40 -12.30
CA ALA A 547 -10.63 3.55 -13.46
C ALA A 547 -11.98 3.31 -14.16
N LEU A 548 -11.98 3.44 -15.47
CA LEU A 548 -13.08 3.17 -16.38
C LEU A 548 -12.75 1.92 -17.21
N SER A 549 -13.65 1.53 -18.12
CA SER A 549 -13.39 0.43 -19.07
C SER A 549 -12.18 0.72 -19.96
N ASN A 550 -11.52 -0.34 -20.45
CA ASN A 550 -10.39 -0.27 -21.37
C ASN A 550 -9.14 0.47 -20.83
N GLY A 551 -8.97 0.51 -19.53
CA GLY A 551 -7.82 1.18 -18.90
C GLY A 551 -7.87 2.71 -18.88
N HIS A 552 -8.99 3.31 -19.29
CA HIS A 552 -9.18 4.74 -19.19
C HIS A 552 -9.31 5.18 -17.73
N VAL A 553 -8.88 6.39 -17.41
CA VAL A 553 -8.95 6.96 -16.05
C VAL A 553 -9.59 8.34 -16.09
N LEU A 554 -10.54 8.55 -15.17
CA LEU A 554 -11.03 9.89 -14.87
C LEU A 554 -10.35 10.37 -13.59
N ALA A 555 -9.64 11.49 -13.67
CA ALA A 555 -8.93 12.10 -12.57
C ALA A 555 -9.46 13.50 -12.30
N LEU A 556 -9.76 13.79 -11.02
CA LEU A 556 -10.24 15.09 -10.54
C LEU A 556 -9.32 15.58 -9.44
N ARG A 557 -8.84 16.80 -9.55
CA ARG A 557 -8.18 17.55 -8.48
C ARG A 557 -9.02 18.76 -8.13
N VAL A 558 -9.20 19.03 -6.85
CA VAL A 558 -9.81 20.25 -6.34
C VAL A 558 -8.92 20.80 -5.23
N MET A 559 -8.72 22.10 -5.21
CA MET A 559 -7.91 22.77 -4.21
C MET A 559 -8.58 24.08 -3.79
N ALA A 560 -8.46 24.43 -2.51
CA ALA A 560 -8.89 25.71 -1.98
C ALA A 560 -7.89 26.20 -0.95
N GLY A 561 -7.69 27.52 -0.92
CA GLY A 561 -6.77 28.18 -0.04
C GLY A 561 -7.28 29.47 0.54
N TYR A 562 -6.85 29.78 1.77
CA TYR A 562 -7.20 31.02 2.48
C TYR A 562 -6.03 31.50 3.32
N VAL A 563 -5.71 32.78 3.21
CA VAL A 563 -4.72 33.47 4.06
C VAL A 563 -5.39 34.64 4.79
N ASN A 564 -5.07 34.76 6.06
CA ASN A 564 -5.41 35.93 6.87
C ASN A 564 -4.14 36.51 7.51
N GLY A 565 -4.03 37.85 7.55
CA GLY A 565 -2.89 38.54 8.13
C GLY A 565 -1.93 39.14 7.09
N ASN A 566 -0.75 39.55 7.56
CA ASN A 566 0.30 40.16 6.75
C ASN A 566 1.24 39.08 6.20
N ILE A 567 1.05 38.70 4.97
CA ILE A 567 1.89 37.72 4.25
C ILE A 567 2.72 38.42 3.17
N SER A 568 3.90 37.89 2.86
CA SER A 568 4.68 38.31 1.68
C SER A 568 3.88 38.02 0.39
N TYR A 569 3.98 38.93 -0.60
CA TYR A 569 3.45 38.66 -1.94
C TYR A 569 3.98 37.36 -2.56
N ASN A 570 5.22 37.04 -2.26
CA ASN A 570 5.89 35.82 -2.73
C ASN A 570 5.30 34.53 -2.12
N ASN A 571 4.50 34.63 -1.07
CA ASN A 571 3.90 33.49 -0.36
C ASN A 571 2.36 33.48 -0.44
N LEU A 572 1.76 34.36 -1.28
CA LEU A 572 0.35 34.30 -1.67
C LEU A 572 0.07 32.96 -2.39
N PHE A 573 -1.18 32.64 -2.59
CA PHE A 573 -1.58 31.63 -3.57
C PHE A 573 -1.38 32.18 -4.97
N ASP A 574 -0.92 31.34 -5.88
CA ASP A 574 -0.71 31.62 -7.28
C ASP A 574 -1.39 30.56 -8.16
N LEU A 575 -1.88 30.98 -9.30
CA LEU A 575 -2.49 30.15 -10.33
C LEU A 575 -1.99 30.58 -11.71
N GLY A 576 -1.85 29.62 -12.60
CA GLY A 576 -1.33 29.75 -13.94
C GLY A 576 -0.17 28.79 -14.17
N GLY A 577 0.01 28.37 -15.40
CA GLY A 577 1.11 27.47 -15.77
C GLY A 577 0.77 25.99 -15.81
N SER A 578 1.80 25.18 -15.94
CA SER A 578 1.69 23.73 -16.21
C SER A 578 1.02 22.92 -15.09
N ASP A 579 1.08 23.41 -13.87
CA ASP A 579 0.66 22.65 -12.68
C ASP A 579 -0.70 23.10 -12.09
N SER A 580 -1.29 24.16 -12.67
CA SER A 580 -2.58 24.71 -12.26
C SER A 580 -3.49 25.01 -13.46
N LEU A 581 -3.59 26.29 -13.87
CA LEU A 581 -4.36 26.76 -15.02
C LEU A 581 -3.51 26.72 -16.29
N ARG A 582 -3.55 25.66 -17.05
CA ARG A 582 -2.83 25.53 -18.32
C ARG A 582 -3.45 26.47 -19.37
N GLY A 583 -2.62 27.15 -20.16
CA GLY A 583 -3.08 28.17 -21.12
C GLY A 583 -2.95 29.61 -20.60
N TYR A 584 -2.40 29.77 -19.38
CA TYR A 584 -2.04 31.05 -18.76
C TYR A 584 -0.54 31.11 -18.48
N GLU A 585 -0.02 32.32 -18.14
CA GLU A 585 1.37 32.47 -17.70
C GLU A 585 1.59 31.80 -16.35
N ASP A 586 2.82 31.41 -16.06
CA ASP A 586 3.18 30.82 -14.77
C ASP A 586 2.93 31.85 -13.65
N ASP A 587 2.19 31.46 -12.60
CA ASP A 587 1.87 32.30 -11.44
C ASP A 587 1.18 33.63 -11.79
N GLN A 588 0.40 33.68 -12.89
CA GLN A 588 -0.25 34.90 -13.39
C GLN A 588 -1.23 35.50 -12.39
N PHE A 589 -2.04 34.67 -11.75
CA PHE A 589 -3.07 35.13 -10.80
C PHE A 589 -2.59 34.86 -9.38
N LYS A 590 -2.68 35.90 -8.53
CA LYS A 590 -2.22 35.82 -7.14
C LYS A 590 -3.30 36.33 -6.19
N GLY A 591 -3.35 35.73 -4.99
CA GLY A 591 -4.33 36.16 -3.99
C GLY A 591 -4.16 35.49 -2.63
N ARG A 592 -4.82 36.05 -1.62
CA ARG A 592 -4.97 35.44 -0.29
C ARG A 592 -6.06 34.37 -0.25
N LYS A 593 -6.91 34.36 -1.25
CA LYS A 593 -7.98 33.37 -1.46
C LYS A 593 -7.77 32.71 -2.81
N MET A 594 -8.00 31.42 -2.87
CA MET A 594 -7.90 30.68 -4.12
C MET A 594 -8.83 29.47 -4.12
N TYR A 595 -9.29 29.12 -5.29
CA TYR A 595 -9.80 27.79 -5.59
C TYR A 595 -9.35 27.36 -6.97
N GLU A 596 -9.21 26.04 -7.14
CA GLU A 596 -8.79 25.41 -8.39
C GLU A 596 -9.49 24.07 -8.54
N ALA A 597 -9.90 23.73 -9.74
CA ALA A 597 -10.38 22.41 -10.10
C ALA A 597 -9.81 21.99 -11.45
N THR A 598 -9.24 20.79 -11.53
CA THR A 598 -8.75 20.17 -12.76
C THR A 598 -9.45 18.85 -12.97
N LEU A 599 -10.04 18.65 -14.14
CA LEU A 599 -10.61 17.38 -14.58
C LEU A 599 -9.78 16.86 -15.76
N GLU A 600 -9.25 15.64 -15.65
CA GLU A 600 -8.53 14.96 -16.72
C GLU A 600 -9.23 13.64 -17.10
N TYR A 601 -9.37 13.43 -18.40
CA TYR A 601 -9.73 12.14 -18.97
C TYR A 601 -8.49 11.56 -19.65
N ARG A 602 -7.95 10.49 -19.09
CA ARG A 602 -6.71 9.84 -19.50
C ARG A 602 -7.01 8.58 -20.29
N VAL A 603 -6.37 8.45 -21.45
CA VAL A 603 -6.57 7.35 -22.40
C VAL A 603 -5.22 6.70 -22.66
N PRO A 604 -5.01 5.42 -22.31
CA PRO A 604 -3.77 4.73 -22.62
C PRO A 604 -3.67 4.48 -24.12
N VAL A 605 -2.67 5.06 -24.78
CA VAL A 605 -2.37 4.86 -26.19
C VAL A 605 -1.41 3.67 -26.36
N SER A 606 -0.49 3.50 -25.43
CA SER A 606 0.42 2.37 -25.33
C SER A 606 0.86 2.15 -23.88
N LYS A 607 1.65 1.10 -23.60
CA LYS A 607 2.19 0.84 -22.24
C LYS A 607 2.95 2.03 -21.63
N LYS A 608 3.50 2.92 -22.46
CA LYS A 608 4.32 4.07 -22.01
C LYS A 608 3.74 5.44 -22.38
N VAL A 609 2.61 5.49 -23.08
CA VAL A 609 2.04 6.75 -23.60
C VAL A 609 0.57 6.84 -23.26
N GLU A 610 0.18 7.92 -22.60
CA GLU A 610 -1.23 8.28 -22.35
C GLU A 610 -1.57 9.59 -23.04
N ALA A 611 -2.71 9.65 -23.70
CA ALA A 611 -3.32 10.89 -24.15
C ALA A 611 -4.26 11.43 -23.07
N VAL A 612 -4.29 12.74 -22.91
CA VAL A 612 -5.08 13.42 -21.88
C VAL A 612 -5.93 14.50 -22.51
N LEU A 613 -7.21 14.51 -22.18
CA LEU A 613 -8.10 15.66 -22.38
C LEU A 613 -8.28 16.32 -21.01
N PHE A 614 -8.17 17.63 -20.92
CA PHE A 614 -8.31 18.31 -19.64
C PHE A 614 -9.12 19.59 -19.71
N THR A 615 -9.66 19.96 -18.57
CA THR A 615 -10.19 21.30 -18.29
C THR A 615 -9.72 21.73 -16.92
N ASP A 616 -9.24 22.97 -16.82
CA ASP A 616 -8.82 23.60 -15.59
C ASP A 616 -9.70 24.83 -15.35
N VAL A 617 -10.10 25.05 -14.09
CA VAL A 617 -10.92 26.19 -13.67
C VAL A 617 -10.38 26.67 -12.33
N GLY A 618 -10.23 27.98 -12.17
CA GLY A 618 -9.79 28.54 -10.89
C GLY A 618 -9.83 30.06 -10.83
N SER A 619 -9.57 30.57 -9.65
CA SER A 619 -9.36 31.99 -9.38
C SER A 619 -8.47 32.17 -8.17
N ALA A 620 -7.62 33.19 -8.17
CA ALA A 620 -6.88 33.65 -7.00
C ALA A 620 -7.06 35.16 -6.88
N TRP A 621 -7.52 35.62 -5.71
CA TRP A 621 -7.93 37.00 -5.49
C TRP A 621 -7.70 37.49 -4.06
N ASP A 622 -8.09 38.70 -3.76
CA ASP A 622 -7.99 39.36 -2.47
C ASP A 622 -6.52 39.70 -2.12
N ILE A 623 -5.82 40.33 -3.06
CA ILE A 623 -4.54 40.97 -2.77
C ILE A 623 -4.79 42.19 -1.90
N GLN A 624 -3.99 42.36 -0.85
CA GLN A 624 -4.06 43.55 0.00
C GLN A 624 -3.77 44.80 -0.83
N GLU A 625 -4.71 45.72 -0.87
CA GLU A 625 -4.64 46.97 -1.65
C GLU A 625 -3.33 47.70 -1.37
N GLY A 626 -2.67 48.20 -2.42
CA GLY A 626 -1.41 48.93 -2.34
C GLY A 626 -0.15 48.13 -2.04
N LYS A 627 -0.28 46.80 -1.80
CA LYS A 627 0.90 45.94 -1.57
C LYS A 627 1.73 45.72 -2.83
N MET A 628 1.04 45.63 -3.99
CA MET A 628 1.66 45.56 -5.32
C MET A 628 0.97 46.58 -6.25
N PRO A 629 1.62 47.72 -6.54
CA PRO A 629 0.99 48.84 -7.24
C PRO A 629 0.62 48.55 -8.70
N TRP A 630 1.22 47.55 -9.30
CA TRP A 630 0.98 47.14 -10.69
C TRP A 630 -0.04 46.01 -10.85
N TYR A 631 -0.41 45.32 -9.77
CA TYR A 631 -1.31 44.20 -9.84
C TYR A 631 -2.74 44.63 -9.56
N LYS A 632 -3.63 44.34 -10.48
CA LYS A 632 -5.07 44.52 -10.28
C LYS A 632 -5.64 43.26 -9.73
N ASP A 633 -6.29 43.36 -8.60
CA ASP A 633 -7.02 42.24 -8.02
C ASP A 633 -8.18 41.82 -8.95
N ASP A 634 -8.24 40.57 -9.32
CA ASP A 634 -9.28 40.01 -10.18
C ASP A 634 -9.86 38.77 -9.53
N ASN A 635 -11.17 38.82 -9.25
CA ASN A 635 -11.93 37.71 -8.71
C ASN A 635 -12.71 36.93 -9.79
N SER A 636 -12.42 37.16 -11.05
CA SER A 636 -13.02 36.47 -12.18
C SER A 636 -12.69 34.98 -12.14
N ILE A 637 -13.57 34.18 -12.73
CA ILE A 637 -13.33 32.76 -12.96
C ILE A 637 -12.52 32.62 -14.23
N HIS A 638 -11.35 32.01 -14.11
CA HIS A 638 -10.50 31.67 -15.25
C HIS A 638 -10.66 30.20 -15.57
N ALA A 639 -10.77 29.86 -16.85
CA ALA A 639 -10.93 28.49 -17.32
C ALA A 639 -10.07 28.20 -18.54
N SER A 640 -9.62 26.99 -18.66
CA SER A 640 -8.93 26.49 -19.84
C SER A 640 -9.36 25.08 -20.21
N VAL A 641 -9.16 24.74 -21.46
CA VAL A 641 -9.35 23.39 -22.01
C VAL A 641 -8.12 23.03 -22.84
N GLY A 642 -7.83 21.74 -22.92
CA GLY A 642 -6.67 21.35 -23.70
C GLY A 642 -6.49 19.84 -23.84
N VAL A 643 -5.38 19.54 -24.52
CA VAL A 643 -4.95 18.17 -24.78
C VAL A 643 -3.51 17.99 -24.33
N GLY A 644 -3.18 16.79 -23.87
CA GLY A 644 -1.84 16.48 -23.42
C GLY A 644 -1.41 15.06 -23.76
N LEU A 645 -0.11 14.85 -23.65
CA LEU A 645 0.53 13.55 -23.69
C LEU A 645 1.33 13.34 -22.43
N ARG A 646 1.25 12.13 -21.89
CA ARG A 646 2.06 11.65 -20.78
C ARG A 646 2.95 10.53 -21.30
N LEU A 647 4.25 10.69 -21.17
CA LEU A 647 5.24 9.70 -21.58
C LEU A 647 5.85 9.11 -20.30
N GLN A 648 5.59 7.84 -20.06
CA GLN A 648 6.20 7.15 -18.92
C GLN A 648 7.68 6.91 -19.23
N THR A 649 8.54 7.51 -18.43
CA THR A 649 10.00 7.36 -18.53
C THR A 649 10.56 6.79 -17.23
N PRO A 650 11.76 6.21 -17.26
CA PRO A 650 12.42 5.73 -16.05
C PRO A 650 12.55 6.75 -14.93
N ILE A 651 12.57 8.02 -15.28
CA ILE A 651 12.71 9.17 -14.36
C ILE A 651 11.36 9.79 -13.97
N GLY A 652 10.24 9.14 -14.30
CA GLY A 652 8.89 9.63 -14.09
C GLY A 652 8.22 10.10 -15.38
N PRO A 653 6.93 10.47 -15.32
CA PRO A 653 6.20 10.90 -16.50
C PRO A 653 6.68 12.24 -17.01
N VAL A 654 6.87 12.34 -18.33
CA VAL A 654 7.05 13.60 -19.07
C VAL A 654 5.69 14.05 -19.56
N ARG A 655 5.34 15.30 -19.32
CA ARG A 655 4.07 15.91 -19.71
C ARG A 655 4.27 16.92 -20.83
N LEU A 656 3.45 16.81 -21.86
CA LEU A 656 3.35 17.76 -22.96
C LEU A 656 1.90 18.20 -23.03
N ASP A 657 1.59 19.41 -22.59
CA ASP A 657 0.23 19.93 -22.55
C ASP A 657 0.08 21.14 -23.46
N TYR A 658 -0.99 21.17 -24.25
CA TYR A 658 -1.40 22.32 -25.01
C TYR A 658 -2.74 22.82 -24.47
N GLY A 659 -2.70 23.96 -23.81
CA GLY A 659 -3.85 24.60 -23.16
C GLY A 659 -4.31 25.83 -23.92
N HIS A 660 -5.63 25.98 -24.00
CA HIS A 660 -6.33 27.16 -24.48
C HIS A 660 -7.07 27.83 -23.31
N GLY A 661 -6.55 28.93 -22.83
CA GLY A 661 -7.14 29.84 -21.87
C GLY A 661 -7.25 31.23 -22.50
N ASP A 662 -6.75 32.29 -21.85
CA ASP A 662 -6.62 33.61 -22.49
C ASP A 662 -5.68 33.58 -23.68
N ARG A 663 -4.72 32.68 -23.66
CA ARG A 663 -3.76 32.45 -24.73
C ARG A 663 -3.61 30.95 -25.00
N ASN A 664 -3.11 30.65 -26.19
CA ASN A 664 -2.69 29.28 -26.52
C ASN A 664 -1.27 29.05 -25.98
N LYS A 665 -1.11 28.13 -25.06
CA LYS A 665 0.20 27.80 -24.50
C LYS A 665 0.52 26.32 -24.61
N PHE A 666 1.78 26.08 -24.91
CA PHE A 666 2.38 24.75 -24.86
C PHE A 666 3.24 24.67 -23.60
N HIS A 667 2.92 23.71 -22.74
CA HIS A 667 3.65 23.44 -21.50
C HIS A 667 4.42 22.13 -21.65
N PHE A 668 5.66 22.17 -21.21
CA PHE A 668 6.51 20.99 -21.06
C PHE A 668 6.88 20.86 -19.58
N SER A 669 6.64 19.71 -18.97
CA SER A 669 6.94 19.51 -17.56
C SER A 669 7.25 18.05 -17.24
N PHE A 670 7.85 17.81 -16.09
CA PHE A 670 8.16 16.50 -15.56
C PHE A 670 7.30 16.20 -14.32
N GLY A 671 7.09 14.91 -14.07
CA GLY A 671 6.33 14.44 -12.93
C GLY A 671 4.81 14.37 -13.19
N ALA A 672 4.09 13.80 -12.25
CA ALA A 672 2.63 13.79 -12.29
C ALA A 672 2.10 15.18 -11.90
N GLN A 673 1.08 15.68 -12.58
CA GLN A 673 0.42 16.93 -12.18
C GLN A 673 -0.34 16.69 -10.85
N PHE A 674 -1.03 15.58 -10.75
CA PHE A 674 -1.69 15.15 -9.53
C PHE A 674 -1.99 13.64 -9.56
#